data_b2faef8a2de4c25670c7b313840613a8
#
_entry.id   b2faef8a2de4c25670c7b313840613a8
#
_cell.length_a   1.000
_cell.length_b   1.000
_cell.length_c   1.000
_cell.angle_alpha   90.00
_cell.angle_beta   90.00
_cell.angle_gamma   90.00
#
_symmetry.space_group_name_H-M   'P 1'
#
loop_
_entity.id
_entity.type
_entity.pdbx_description
1 polymer ?
#
loop_
_entity_poly.entity_id
_entity_poly.type
_entity_poly.pdbx_seq_one_letter_code
_entity_poly.pdbx_strand_id
1 'polypeptide(L)'
;MQHPLDVSYAGISGWYILLVLGAVSIGFFTYQVQKATRLVLLGAKDNRFDSWGARLKETASVWLGQRKVLEDPVAGVMHVLMFWGFLMLSTDMFDLASGNRFSEHLLPEAINPLWNGMVELGYTSALIGCFLALNRRVLFTPEKLKGKSQLEGNVILLLIMTICTTAFVIEAGEGPDPTYEMIGAWVAETFTITQSIVNWAYWAHMLAICTFMFLIPLSKHMHLVMALPNVFFFDTQPMAKMRPLQVDENGTAVSLDDLDLETFGASQYTQLSWRSLIDGWACTSCARCQDVCPAYASGKDLNPMQIIHDVRSYANEHSQLLMKGEAPEEDIISRFGESAVWACTTCNACVDVCPVNIEHVPKLTDARRHLMMERMEFDESVEDTVMPLMMTIENLESDSNPYGIPMHERGDWAADLDVKVAEPAEYIYFAGCAASFDERNKKVARDTISIMKEAGLDVGILGMQEGCSGDAARRAGHEYLFQMLAETNLATFEEIGVKKIVSSCPHCFHTLGTEYKDFGGQDIEVMHHSQLINHLQDEGKLPEPKHDGKITYHDPCYLGRIGGELEAPRAAIGGVDVETENHGRGSFCCGAGGAQMWMEEHSMKDTTVSISFAQRNWLQPVQTQLPLVARSVLLWLQMAYPQLVQRWKSKISLKSFGNKSRQMMLRLRQQRLRLELLSSMLQHKCIRQLLPCHLHFQRRSWLESHQWYNRRLSRHTSRKHLLRL
;
A
#
# COMPACT_ATOMS: atom_id res chain seq x y z
N MET A 1 10.65 2.92 54.26
CA MET A 1 9.80 4.09 54.61
C MET A 1 8.33 3.64 54.64
N GLN A 2 7.39 4.49 55.15
CA GLN A 2 5.95 4.14 55.10
C GLN A 2 5.47 4.26 53.67
N HIS A 3 4.69 3.26 53.21
CA HIS A 3 4.15 3.28 51.85
C HIS A 3 3.18 4.48 51.68
N PRO A 4 3.21 5.24 50.54
CA PRO A 4 2.38 6.44 50.36
C PRO A 4 0.86 6.20 50.44
N LEU A 5 0.39 4.97 50.17
CA LEU A 5 -1.02 4.60 50.28
C LEU A 5 -1.50 4.50 51.77
N ASP A 6 -0.58 4.22 52.69
CA ASP A 6 -0.87 4.17 54.12
C ASP A 6 -0.78 5.54 54.80
N VAL A 7 -0.35 6.56 54.08
CA VAL A 7 -0.30 7.97 54.55
C VAL A 7 -1.67 8.62 54.38
N SER A 8 -2.05 9.46 55.35
CA SER A 8 -3.27 10.26 55.27
C SER A 8 -2.95 11.68 54.77
N TYR A 9 -3.65 12.11 53.71
CA TYR A 9 -3.51 13.43 53.07
C TYR A 9 -4.77 14.24 53.34
N ALA A 10 -4.66 15.27 54.16
CA ALA A 10 -5.79 16.11 54.62
C ALA A 10 -6.97 15.27 55.21
N GLY A 11 -6.65 14.20 55.92
CA GLY A 11 -7.64 13.32 56.57
C GLY A 11 -8.18 12.21 55.64
N ILE A 12 -7.74 12.15 54.40
CA ILE A 12 -8.14 11.09 53.41
C ILE A 12 -6.96 10.09 53.25
N SER A 13 -7.19 8.83 53.43
CA SER A 13 -6.17 7.77 53.22
C SER A 13 -5.78 7.74 51.71
N GLY A 14 -4.50 7.50 51.42
CA GLY A 14 -3.98 7.34 50.06
C GLY A 14 -4.71 6.25 49.29
N TRP A 15 -5.18 5.20 49.93
CA TRP A 15 -5.98 4.12 49.31
C TRP A 15 -7.27 4.63 48.66
N TYR A 16 -8.01 5.55 49.33
CA TYR A 16 -9.22 6.13 48.73
C TYR A 16 -8.90 7.04 47.56
N ILE A 17 -7.78 7.79 47.62
CA ILE A 17 -7.35 8.63 46.51
C ILE A 17 -7.02 7.77 45.27
N LEU A 18 -6.22 6.70 45.48
CA LEU A 18 -5.88 5.79 44.40
C LEU A 18 -7.11 5.08 43.82
N LEU A 19 -8.03 4.61 44.69
CA LEU A 19 -9.27 3.97 44.26
C LEU A 19 -10.08 4.87 43.34
N VAL A 20 -10.25 6.14 43.68
CA VAL A 20 -11.02 7.10 42.88
C VAL A 20 -10.30 7.41 41.55
N LEU A 21 -9.02 7.73 41.60
CA LEU A 21 -8.22 8.01 40.39
C LEU A 21 -8.18 6.80 39.45
N GLY A 22 -7.94 5.60 40.00
CA GLY A 22 -7.90 4.37 39.25
C GLY A 22 -9.26 4.04 38.63
N ALA A 23 -10.34 4.10 39.43
CA ALA A 23 -11.69 3.79 38.96
C ALA A 23 -12.12 4.73 37.81
N VAL A 24 -11.82 6.04 37.91
CA VAL A 24 -12.13 7.01 36.86
C VAL A 24 -11.29 6.73 35.60
N SER A 25 -9.97 6.50 35.77
CA SER A 25 -9.07 6.28 34.63
C SER A 25 -9.35 4.96 33.91
N ILE A 26 -9.48 3.87 34.66
CA ILE A 26 -9.79 2.54 34.12
C ILE A 26 -11.20 2.52 33.50
N GLY A 27 -12.18 3.13 34.17
CA GLY A 27 -13.54 3.25 33.67
C GLY A 27 -13.60 3.99 32.34
N PHE A 28 -12.93 5.13 32.24
CA PHE A 28 -12.83 5.90 30.99
C PHE A 28 -12.11 5.10 29.87
N PHE A 29 -10.96 4.54 30.19
CA PHE A 29 -10.19 3.74 29.24
C PHE A 29 -11.04 2.57 28.70
N THR A 30 -11.65 1.79 29.59
CA THR A 30 -12.48 0.64 29.23
C THR A 30 -13.67 1.06 28.37
N TYR A 31 -14.35 2.17 28.73
CA TYR A 31 -15.45 2.73 27.94
C TYR A 31 -15.01 3.06 26.51
N GLN A 32 -13.89 3.73 26.35
CA GLN A 32 -13.40 4.12 25.02
C GLN A 32 -12.95 2.92 24.17
N VAL A 33 -12.28 1.94 24.80
CA VAL A 33 -11.89 0.69 24.13
C VAL A 33 -13.14 -0.09 23.70
N GLN A 34 -14.15 -0.22 24.57
CA GLN A 34 -15.41 -0.87 24.24
C GLN A 34 -16.14 -0.12 23.11
N LYS A 35 -16.14 1.22 23.13
CA LYS A 35 -16.73 2.02 22.07
C LYS A 35 -16.04 1.73 20.72
N ALA A 36 -14.70 1.76 20.69
CA ALA A 36 -13.93 1.47 19.48
C ALA A 36 -14.19 0.04 18.98
N THR A 37 -14.18 -0.95 19.88
CA THR A 37 -14.45 -2.35 19.54
C THR A 37 -15.85 -2.54 18.97
N ARG A 38 -16.87 -1.90 19.56
CA ARG A 38 -18.25 -1.96 19.03
C ARG A 38 -18.33 -1.37 17.63
N LEU A 39 -17.69 -0.21 17.37
CA LEU A 39 -17.64 0.41 16.04
C LEU A 39 -16.95 -0.50 15.01
N VAL A 40 -15.86 -1.16 15.37
CA VAL A 40 -15.18 -2.16 14.52
C VAL A 40 -16.10 -3.34 14.19
N LEU A 41 -16.84 -3.85 15.20
CA LEU A 41 -17.73 -5.01 15.03
C LEU A 41 -19.01 -4.72 14.25
N LEU A 42 -19.28 -3.44 13.89
CA LEU A 42 -20.35 -3.08 12.95
C LEU A 42 -19.98 -3.41 11.49
N GLY A 43 -18.70 -3.62 11.19
CA GLY A 43 -18.25 -3.94 9.85
C GLY A 43 -18.75 -5.28 9.34
N ALA A 44 -18.74 -5.42 8.01
CA ALA A 44 -19.12 -6.64 7.32
C ALA A 44 -18.28 -7.84 7.81
N LYS A 45 -18.88 -9.03 7.74
CA LYS A 45 -18.22 -10.26 8.14
C LYS A 45 -17.00 -10.55 7.28
N ASP A 46 -15.90 -10.91 7.92
CA ASP A 46 -14.67 -11.35 7.28
C ASP A 46 -14.09 -12.50 8.10
N ASN A 47 -13.98 -13.67 7.49
CA ASN A 47 -13.47 -14.86 8.20
C ASN A 47 -11.95 -14.80 8.30
N ARG A 48 -11.44 -14.52 9.50
CA ARG A 48 -10.02 -14.47 9.85
C ARG A 48 -9.64 -15.45 10.94
N PHE A 49 -10.44 -16.51 11.12
CA PHE A 49 -10.22 -17.54 12.17
C PHE A 49 -9.60 -18.83 11.62
N ASP A 50 -9.00 -18.77 10.46
CA ASP A 50 -8.22 -19.80 9.80
C ASP A 50 -6.72 -19.69 10.08
N SER A 51 -5.93 -20.65 9.61
CA SER A 51 -4.45 -20.57 9.51
C SER A 51 -3.73 -20.14 10.80
N TRP A 52 -4.17 -20.62 11.97
CA TRP A 52 -3.67 -20.23 13.31
C TRP A 52 -2.14 -20.26 13.42
N GLY A 53 -1.47 -21.27 12.83
CA GLY A 53 -0.02 -21.38 12.85
C GLY A 53 0.68 -20.22 12.16
N ALA A 54 0.19 -19.80 10.99
CA ALA A 54 0.72 -18.66 10.24
C ALA A 54 0.49 -17.35 11.01
N ARG A 55 -0.71 -17.16 11.58
CA ARG A 55 -1.07 -15.98 12.39
C ARG A 55 -0.21 -15.84 13.64
N LEU A 56 0.00 -16.92 14.37
CA LEU A 56 0.88 -16.93 15.55
C LEU A 56 2.33 -16.63 15.17
N LYS A 57 2.83 -17.23 14.07
CA LYS A 57 4.18 -16.97 13.57
C LYS A 57 4.36 -15.49 13.17
N GLU A 58 3.41 -14.92 12.45
CA GLU A 58 3.47 -13.50 12.05
C GLU A 58 3.38 -12.58 13.28
N THR A 59 2.49 -12.89 14.24
CA THR A 59 2.38 -12.15 15.50
C THR A 59 3.67 -12.19 16.30
N ALA A 60 4.28 -13.37 16.43
CA ALA A 60 5.57 -13.52 17.10
C ALA A 60 6.69 -12.74 16.37
N SER A 61 6.70 -12.74 15.05
CA SER A 61 7.72 -12.06 14.23
C SER A 61 7.52 -10.54 14.19
N VAL A 62 6.29 -10.08 13.88
CA VAL A 62 6.02 -8.66 13.62
C VAL A 62 5.70 -7.91 14.89
N TRP A 63 4.77 -8.42 15.73
CA TRP A 63 4.37 -7.69 16.94
C TRP A 63 5.36 -7.89 18.08
N LEU A 64 5.72 -9.12 18.43
CA LEU A 64 6.64 -9.40 19.54
C LEU A 64 8.11 -9.14 19.15
N GLY A 65 8.55 -9.68 18.00
CA GLY A 65 9.92 -9.55 17.49
C GLY A 65 10.20 -8.23 16.81
N GLN A 66 9.20 -7.38 16.57
CA GLN A 66 9.32 -6.04 15.99
C GLN A 66 10.05 -6.01 14.63
N ARG A 67 10.00 -7.11 13.84
CA ARG A 67 10.77 -7.30 12.59
C ARG A 67 10.61 -6.12 11.64
N LYS A 68 9.36 -5.76 11.30
CA LYS A 68 9.08 -4.65 10.37
C LYS A 68 9.46 -3.28 10.92
N VAL A 69 9.44 -3.10 12.24
CA VAL A 69 9.88 -1.85 12.89
C VAL A 69 11.39 -1.68 12.77
N LEU A 70 12.15 -2.77 12.91
CA LEU A 70 13.62 -2.81 12.82
C LEU A 70 14.17 -2.59 11.40
N GLU A 71 13.34 -2.64 10.35
CA GLU A 71 13.73 -2.27 8.98
C GLU A 71 14.22 -0.80 8.88
N ASP A 72 13.78 0.10 9.79
CA ASP A 72 14.41 1.40 10.03
C ASP A 72 15.25 1.27 11.32
N PRO A 73 16.55 1.03 11.24
CA PRO A 73 17.35 0.68 12.43
C PRO A 73 17.36 1.79 13.49
N VAL A 74 17.34 3.06 13.09
CA VAL A 74 17.37 4.18 14.03
C VAL A 74 16.05 4.32 14.78
N ALA A 75 14.92 4.34 14.08
CA ALA A 75 13.60 4.39 14.71
C ALA A 75 13.26 3.06 15.38
N GLY A 76 13.71 1.95 14.79
CA GLY A 76 13.44 0.60 15.26
C GLY A 76 14.04 0.31 16.62
N VAL A 77 15.33 0.58 16.82
CA VAL A 77 15.99 0.36 18.11
C VAL A 77 15.33 1.19 19.22
N MET A 78 15.07 2.48 18.98
CA MET A 78 14.34 3.32 19.94
C MET A 78 12.97 2.72 20.31
N HIS A 79 12.21 2.25 19.31
CA HIS A 79 10.89 1.67 19.53
C HIS A 79 10.96 0.33 20.26
N VAL A 80 11.91 -0.53 19.91
CA VAL A 80 12.12 -1.83 20.59
C VAL A 80 12.43 -1.63 22.07
N LEU A 81 13.30 -0.68 22.40
CA LEU A 81 13.61 -0.34 23.80
C LEU A 81 12.36 0.13 24.56
N MET A 82 11.54 1.00 23.93
CA MET A 82 10.28 1.45 24.53
C MET A 82 9.26 0.30 24.64
N PHE A 83 9.12 -0.54 23.63
CA PHE A 83 8.14 -1.61 23.58
C PHE A 83 8.42 -2.69 24.63
N TRP A 84 9.62 -3.25 24.63
CA TRP A 84 10.00 -4.28 25.61
C TRP A 84 10.09 -3.70 27.01
N GLY A 85 10.62 -2.46 27.15
CA GLY A 85 10.60 -1.76 28.42
C GLY A 85 9.17 -1.61 28.95
N PHE A 86 8.21 -1.20 28.11
CA PHE A 86 6.81 -1.07 28.50
C PHE A 86 6.18 -2.42 28.91
N LEU A 87 6.48 -3.50 28.20
CA LEU A 87 5.97 -4.83 28.60
C LEU A 87 6.50 -5.28 29.95
N MET A 88 7.80 -5.05 30.23
CA MET A 88 8.43 -5.38 31.50
C MET A 88 7.86 -4.55 32.65
N LEU A 89 7.86 -3.22 32.48
CA LEU A 89 7.35 -2.32 33.53
C LEU A 89 5.84 -2.43 33.77
N SER A 90 5.06 -2.93 32.80
CA SER A 90 3.61 -3.10 32.96
C SER A 90 3.28 -4.14 34.04
N THR A 91 4.20 -5.02 34.37
CA THR A 91 4.03 -5.99 35.43
C THR A 91 4.09 -5.38 36.81
N ASP A 92 4.88 -4.29 36.98
CA ASP A 92 5.00 -3.53 38.21
C ASP A 92 3.71 -2.77 38.59
N MET A 93 2.83 -2.53 37.64
CA MET A 93 1.55 -1.87 37.90
C MET A 93 0.71 -2.61 38.98
N PHE A 94 0.85 -3.93 39.09
CA PHE A 94 0.16 -4.71 40.08
C PHE A 94 0.76 -4.50 41.46
N ASP A 95 2.08 -4.42 41.58
CA ASP A 95 2.77 -4.14 42.86
C ASP A 95 2.47 -2.72 43.35
N LEU A 96 2.63 -1.75 42.48
CA LEU A 96 2.40 -0.35 42.78
C LEU A 96 0.94 -0.06 43.20
N ALA A 97 -0.02 -0.72 42.55
CA ALA A 97 -1.45 -0.62 42.88
C ALA A 97 -1.84 -1.39 44.16
N SER A 98 -1.11 -2.44 44.52
CA SER A 98 -1.35 -3.23 45.72
C SER A 98 -0.52 -2.81 46.95
N GLY A 99 0.37 -1.82 46.77
CA GLY A 99 1.32 -1.39 47.81
C GLY A 99 2.36 -2.50 48.09
N ASN A 100 2.97 -3.02 47.03
CA ASN A 100 3.99 -4.08 47.03
C ASN A 100 3.54 -5.45 47.55
N ARG A 101 2.24 -5.66 47.62
CA ARG A 101 1.68 -6.93 48.17
C ARG A 101 1.58 -8.01 47.10
N PHE A 102 1.62 -7.70 45.82
CA PHE A 102 1.48 -8.67 44.77
C PHE A 102 2.73 -9.56 44.67
N SER A 103 3.91 -8.93 44.49
CA SER A 103 5.18 -9.68 44.41
C SER A 103 5.53 -10.39 45.73
N GLU A 104 5.34 -9.73 46.87
CA GLU A 104 5.63 -10.31 48.21
C GLU A 104 4.79 -11.52 48.53
N HIS A 105 3.52 -11.59 48.08
CA HIS A 105 2.59 -12.65 48.46
C HIS A 105 2.38 -13.72 47.38
N LEU A 106 2.59 -13.39 46.11
CA LEU A 106 2.30 -14.30 45.00
C LEU A 106 3.55 -14.88 44.36
N LEU A 107 4.70 -14.22 44.48
CA LEU A 107 5.96 -14.72 43.93
C LEU A 107 6.76 -15.46 45.03
N PRO A 108 7.39 -16.61 44.69
CA PRO A 108 8.36 -17.25 45.58
C PRO A 108 9.51 -16.28 45.92
N GLU A 109 9.97 -16.27 47.16
CA GLU A 109 11.08 -15.40 47.64
C GLU A 109 12.34 -15.45 46.74
N ALA A 110 12.62 -16.62 46.15
CA ALA A 110 13.76 -16.79 45.23
C ALA A 110 13.59 -16.08 43.86
N ILE A 111 12.35 -15.76 43.45
CA ILE A 111 12.03 -15.16 42.17
C ILE A 111 11.88 -13.63 42.30
N ASN A 112 11.51 -13.15 43.45
CA ASN A 112 11.21 -11.75 43.70
C ASN A 112 12.38 -10.79 43.31
N PRO A 113 13.66 -11.06 43.66
CA PRO A 113 14.77 -10.21 43.24
C PRO A 113 14.95 -10.16 41.70
N LEU A 114 14.72 -11.29 41.03
CA LEU A 114 14.80 -11.33 39.56
C LEU A 114 13.63 -10.55 38.91
N TRP A 115 12.46 -10.58 39.53
CA TRP A 115 11.32 -9.79 39.12
C TRP A 115 11.60 -8.30 39.22
N ASN A 116 12.10 -7.81 40.35
CA ASN A 116 12.45 -6.42 40.54
C ASN A 116 13.54 -5.95 39.53
N GLY A 117 14.58 -6.77 39.36
CA GLY A 117 15.61 -6.48 38.33
C GLY A 117 15.06 -6.44 36.90
N MET A 118 14.10 -7.28 36.56
CA MET A 118 13.41 -7.22 35.28
C MET A 118 12.59 -5.93 35.12
N VAL A 119 11.90 -5.50 36.15
CA VAL A 119 11.11 -4.29 36.19
C VAL A 119 12.02 -3.05 36.04
N GLU A 120 13.13 -2.99 36.81
CA GLU A 120 14.12 -1.90 36.70
C GLU A 120 14.75 -1.84 35.29
N LEU A 121 15.08 -3.00 34.69
CA LEU A 121 15.53 -3.06 33.30
C LEU A 121 14.48 -2.50 32.35
N GLY A 122 13.19 -2.76 32.62
CA GLY A 122 12.05 -2.22 31.89
C GLY A 122 12.01 -0.70 31.94
N TYR A 123 12.09 -0.11 33.11
CA TYR A 123 12.13 1.35 33.30
C TYR A 123 13.34 1.98 32.62
N THR A 124 14.52 1.36 32.77
CA THR A 124 15.77 1.83 32.16
C THR A 124 15.68 1.81 30.64
N SER A 125 15.23 0.68 30.07
CA SER A 125 15.08 0.50 28.63
C SER A 125 14.09 1.52 28.05
N ALA A 126 12.93 1.69 28.66
CA ALA A 126 11.91 2.65 28.24
C ALA A 126 12.43 4.09 28.33
N LEU A 127 13.13 4.44 29.41
CA LEU A 127 13.71 5.77 29.60
C LEU A 127 14.73 6.10 28.52
N ILE A 128 15.67 5.20 28.23
CA ILE A 128 16.66 5.36 27.17
C ILE A 128 15.96 5.50 25.80
N GLY A 129 15.01 4.63 25.48
CA GLY A 129 14.25 4.69 24.25
C GLY A 129 13.51 6.02 24.06
N CYS A 130 12.83 6.50 25.11
CA CYS A 130 12.13 7.77 25.10
C CYS A 130 13.09 8.98 25.00
N PHE A 131 14.22 8.94 25.67
CA PHE A 131 15.25 10.00 25.59
C PHE A 131 15.81 10.10 24.17
N LEU A 132 16.18 8.99 23.53
CA LEU A 132 16.64 8.95 22.15
C LEU A 132 15.56 9.45 21.18
N ALA A 133 14.31 9.02 21.37
CA ALA A 133 13.18 9.44 20.53
C ALA A 133 12.88 10.95 20.67
N LEU A 134 12.94 11.49 21.89
CA LEU A 134 12.74 12.91 22.14
C LEU A 134 13.86 13.75 21.51
N ASN A 135 15.13 13.36 21.67
CA ASN A 135 16.26 14.02 21.02
C ASN A 135 16.12 14.02 19.49
N ARG A 136 15.76 12.89 18.88
CA ARG A 136 15.50 12.83 17.43
C ARG A 136 14.40 13.79 17.00
N ARG A 137 13.35 13.96 17.81
CA ARG A 137 12.22 14.87 17.52
C ARG A 137 12.54 16.34 17.72
N VAL A 138 13.40 16.67 18.67
CA VAL A 138 13.75 18.06 18.99
C VAL A 138 14.93 18.55 18.14
N LEU A 139 16.00 17.73 18.02
CA LEU A 139 17.24 18.13 17.34
C LEU A 139 17.23 17.83 15.83
N PHE A 140 16.58 16.75 15.40
CA PHE A 140 16.61 16.26 14.03
C PHE A 140 15.19 15.97 13.50
N THR A 141 14.23 16.86 13.76
CA THR A 141 12.81 16.65 13.46
C THR A 141 12.58 16.22 12.00
N PRO A 142 12.21 14.97 11.74
CA PRO A 142 11.83 14.55 10.38
C PRO A 142 10.62 15.34 9.90
N GLU A 143 10.60 15.73 8.62
CA GLU A 143 9.50 16.52 8.01
C GLU A 143 8.12 15.90 8.29
N LYS A 144 8.02 14.58 8.19
CA LYS A 144 6.80 13.79 8.40
C LYS A 144 6.26 13.81 9.84
N LEU A 145 7.06 14.24 10.81
CA LEU A 145 6.67 14.31 12.22
C LEU A 145 6.33 15.74 12.68
N LYS A 146 6.42 16.75 11.80
CA LYS A 146 6.09 18.14 12.12
C LYS A 146 4.57 18.36 12.36
N GLY A 147 4.22 19.39 13.12
CA GLY A 147 2.84 19.79 13.38
C GLY A 147 2.20 19.15 14.62
N LYS A 148 0.86 18.94 14.59
CA LYS A 148 0.09 18.43 15.76
C LYS A 148 0.61 17.07 16.26
N SER A 149 1.03 16.18 15.36
CA SER A 149 1.59 14.87 15.71
C SER A 149 2.91 14.96 16.49
N GLN A 150 3.67 16.04 16.33
CA GLN A 150 4.91 16.29 17.09
C GLN A 150 4.60 16.59 18.56
N LEU A 151 3.67 17.50 18.83
CA LEU A 151 3.29 17.87 20.19
C LEU A 151 2.75 16.67 20.97
N GLU A 152 1.78 15.96 20.39
CA GLU A 152 1.19 14.75 20.97
C GLU A 152 2.26 13.70 21.33
N GLY A 153 3.16 13.40 20.38
CA GLY A 153 4.23 12.44 20.62
C GLY A 153 5.22 12.90 21.70
N ASN A 154 5.55 14.19 21.78
CA ASN A 154 6.44 14.71 22.81
C ASN A 154 5.80 14.65 24.20
N VAL A 155 4.51 14.94 24.32
CA VAL A 155 3.76 14.82 25.60
C VAL A 155 3.80 13.37 26.09
N ILE A 156 3.55 12.40 25.23
CA ILE A 156 3.60 10.98 25.60
C ILE A 156 5.01 10.56 26.04
N LEU A 157 6.04 10.95 25.30
CA LEU A 157 7.43 10.63 25.68
C LEU A 157 7.79 11.23 27.05
N LEU A 158 7.38 12.45 27.33
CA LEU A 158 7.60 13.10 28.62
C LEU A 158 6.84 12.40 29.75
N LEU A 159 5.61 11.94 29.52
CA LEU A 159 4.85 11.17 30.51
C LEU A 159 5.55 9.83 30.82
N ILE A 160 6.00 9.08 29.81
CA ILE A 160 6.73 7.83 30.02
C ILE A 160 8.04 8.10 30.78
N MET A 161 8.78 9.14 30.41
CA MET A 161 10.00 9.54 31.14
C MET A 161 9.70 9.91 32.60
N THR A 162 8.58 10.58 32.87
CA THR A 162 8.13 10.90 34.24
C THR A 162 7.84 9.62 35.00
N ILE A 163 7.11 8.65 34.41
CA ILE A 163 6.83 7.35 35.02
C ILE A 163 8.15 6.64 35.36
N CYS A 164 9.09 6.53 34.42
CA CYS A 164 10.37 5.85 34.67
C CYS A 164 11.22 6.54 35.74
N THR A 165 11.33 7.87 35.72
CA THR A 165 12.17 8.59 36.67
C THR A 165 11.59 8.58 38.07
N THR A 166 10.27 8.70 38.22
CA THR A 166 9.62 8.64 39.52
C THR A 166 9.65 7.22 40.10
N ALA A 167 9.63 6.16 39.26
CA ALA A 167 9.81 4.78 39.74
C ALA A 167 11.15 4.59 40.46
N PHE A 168 12.27 5.03 39.87
CA PHE A 168 13.59 4.96 40.53
C PHE A 168 13.66 5.72 41.84
N VAL A 169 12.91 6.80 42.01
CA VAL A 169 12.85 7.53 43.28
C VAL A 169 12.03 6.80 44.34
N ILE A 170 10.96 6.12 43.93
CA ILE A 170 10.14 5.26 44.81
C ILE A 170 10.98 4.10 45.30
N GLU A 171 11.59 3.36 44.36
CA GLU A 171 12.46 2.22 44.61
C GLU A 171 13.62 2.58 45.56
N ALA A 172 14.28 3.72 45.33
CA ALA A 172 15.32 4.23 46.22
C ALA A 172 14.84 4.47 47.67
N GLY A 173 13.55 4.76 47.86
CA GLY A 173 12.91 4.90 49.19
C GLY A 173 12.57 3.61 49.88
N GLU A 174 12.47 2.50 49.13
CA GLU A 174 12.08 1.17 49.66
C GLU A 174 13.28 0.34 50.10
N GLY A 175 14.50 0.71 49.76
CA GLY A 175 15.72 0.01 50.11
C GLY A 175 16.10 -1.06 49.10
N PRO A 176 16.44 -0.62 47.87
CA PRO A 176 16.70 -1.52 46.74
C PRO A 176 17.90 -2.45 46.96
N ASP A 177 17.83 -3.68 46.40
CA ASP A 177 18.96 -4.61 46.39
C ASP A 177 19.96 -4.16 45.25
N PRO A 178 21.18 -3.72 45.61
CA PRO A 178 22.12 -3.25 44.60
C PRO A 178 22.58 -4.29 43.57
N THR A 179 22.24 -5.56 43.79
CA THR A 179 22.55 -6.63 42.85
C THR A 179 21.58 -6.69 41.69
N TYR A 180 20.32 -6.34 41.91
CA TYR A 180 19.22 -6.43 40.95
C TYR A 180 18.61 -5.07 40.58
N GLU A 181 18.61 -4.12 41.55
CA GLU A 181 18.02 -2.79 41.45
C GLU A 181 19.13 -1.73 41.48
N MET A 182 20.02 -1.75 40.47
CA MET A 182 21.25 -0.97 40.46
C MET A 182 21.01 0.54 40.38
N ILE A 183 20.01 0.99 39.63
CA ILE A 183 19.72 2.43 39.46
C ILE A 183 19.01 2.97 40.71
N GLY A 184 18.05 2.24 41.25
CA GLY A 184 17.39 2.56 42.50
C GLY A 184 18.41 2.68 43.64
N ALA A 185 19.36 1.73 43.76
CA ALA A 185 20.45 1.77 44.72
C ALA A 185 21.37 2.97 44.52
N TRP A 186 21.78 3.26 43.27
CA TRP A 186 22.59 4.44 42.95
C TRP A 186 21.87 5.74 43.30
N VAL A 187 20.56 5.86 43.09
CA VAL A 187 19.76 7.02 43.47
C VAL A 187 19.73 7.14 44.99
N ALA A 188 19.53 6.02 45.72
CA ALA A 188 19.51 6.02 47.21
C ALA A 188 20.86 6.43 47.80
N GLU A 189 21.99 6.05 47.23
CA GLU A 189 23.33 6.40 47.66
C GLU A 189 23.71 7.85 47.34
N THR A 190 23.24 8.34 46.16
CA THR A 190 23.65 9.66 45.65
C THR A 190 22.80 10.81 46.25
N PHE A 191 21.51 10.55 46.50
CA PHE A 191 20.55 11.58 46.95
C PHE A 191 19.96 11.24 48.31
N THR A 192 19.71 12.26 49.10
CA THR A 192 19.01 12.10 50.39
C THR A 192 17.50 11.94 50.12
N ILE A 193 17.04 10.70 50.08
CA ILE A 193 15.62 10.40 49.86
C ILE A 193 14.88 10.52 51.20
N THR A 194 13.85 11.35 51.22
CA THR A 194 12.97 11.56 52.36
C THR A 194 11.58 11.01 52.09
N GLN A 195 10.79 10.70 53.14
CA GLN A 195 9.41 10.27 53.03
C GLN A 195 8.57 11.23 52.14
N SER A 196 8.80 12.53 52.24
CA SER A 196 8.09 13.51 51.43
C SER A 196 8.44 13.40 49.96
N ILE A 197 9.71 13.13 49.62
CA ILE A 197 10.14 12.92 48.21
C ILE A 197 9.48 11.65 47.65
N VAL A 198 9.47 10.55 48.39
CA VAL A 198 8.80 9.33 47.98
C VAL A 198 7.29 9.53 47.76
N ASN A 199 6.65 10.24 48.69
CA ASN A 199 5.21 10.52 48.55
C ASN A 199 4.93 11.38 47.30
N TRP A 200 5.72 12.40 47.01
CA TRP A 200 5.59 13.21 45.80
C TRP A 200 5.88 12.40 44.52
N ALA A 201 6.93 11.58 44.52
CA ALA A 201 7.27 10.73 43.40
C ALA A 201 6.14 9.74 43.09
N TYR A 202 5.58 9.07 44.12
CA TYR A 202 4.48 8.15 44.00
C TYR A 202 3.23 8.79 43.36
N TRP A 203 2.80 9.96 43.91
CA TRP A 203 1.62 10.60 43.36
C TRP A 203 1.83 11.20 41.99
N ALA A 204 3.05 11.68 41.67
CA ALA A 204 3.41 12.11 40.32
C ALA A 204 3.39 10.93 39.33
N HIS A 205 3.90 9.76 39.75
CA HIS A 205 3.87 8.52 39.02
C HIS A 205 2.42 8.07 38.71
N MET A 206 1.59 7.97 39.77
CA MET A 206 0.19 7.60 39.61
C MET A 206 -0.60 8.55 38.71
N LEU A 207 -0.38 9.88 38.88
CA LEU A 207 -1.02 10.89 38.04
C LEU A 207 -0.57 10.75 36.58
N ALA A 208 0.72 10.49 36.34
CA ALA A 208 1.25 10.27 34.98
C ALA A 208 0.63 9.03 34.33
N ILE A 209 0.51 7.90 35.06
CA ILE A 209 -0.17 6.67 34.57
C ILE A 209 -1.64 6.97 34.27
N CYS A 210 -2.37 7.58 35.19
CA CYS A 210 -3.78 7.93 34.97
C CYS A 210 -3.96 8.83 33.74
N THR A 211 -3.11 9.85 33.58
CA THR A 211 -3.11 10.74 32.41
C THR A 211 -2.81 9.97 31.12
N PHE A 212 -1.85 9.05 31.17
CA PHE A 212 -1.51 8.20 30.03
C PHE A 212 -2.69 7.30 29.64
N MET A 213 -3.38 6.70 30.61
CA MET A 213 -4.61 5.91 30.38
C MET A 213 -5.73 6.71 29.70
N PHE A 214 -5.88 8.01 30.01
CA PHE A 214 -6.81 8.89 29.30
C PHE A 214 -6.37 9.17 27.87
N LEU A 215 -5.07 9.35 27.64
CA LEU A 215 -4.53 9.75 26.33
C LEU A 215 -4.49 8.58 25.33
N ILE A 216 -4.23 7.34 25.77
CA ILE A 216 -4.15 6.17 24.89
C ILE A 216 -5.35 6.08 23.94
N PRO A 217 -6.60 5.98 24.41
CA PRO A 217 -7.75 5.77 23.52
C PRO A 217 -8.11 7.01 22.67
N LEU A 218 -7.74 8.19 23.09
CA LEU A 218 -8.02 9.45 22.40
C LEU A 218 -6.98 9.79 21.31
N SER A 219 -5.83 9.15 21.36
CA SER A 219 -4.68 9.45 20.52
C SER A 219 -4.31 8.32 19.57
N LYS A 220 -3.25 8.51 18.77
CA LYS A 220 -2.66 7.44 17.96
C LYS A 220 -2.13 6.27 18.81
N HIS A 221 -1.96 6.44 20.13
CA HIS A 221 -1.46 5.40 21.03
C HIS A 221 -2.49 4.29 21.30
N MET A 222 -3.71 4.41 20.75
CA MET A 222 -4.67 3.30 20.71
C MET A 222 -4.08 2.04 20.04
N HIS A 223 -3.01 2.19 19.24
CA HIS A 223 -2.28 1.04 18.69
C HIS A 223 -1.68 0.12 19.78
N LEU A 224 -1.41 0.59 20.99
CA LEU A 224 -0.99 -0.26 22.12
C LEU A 224 -2.01 -1.38 22.40
N VAL A 225 -3.28 -1.11 22.14
CA VAL A 225 -4.37 -2.10 22.33
C VAL A 225 -4.68 -2.82 21.01
N MET A 226 -4.76 -2.08 19.90
CA MET A 226 -5.32 -2.59 18.64
C MET A 226 -4.27 -3.16 17.67
N ALA A 227 -2.96 -2.92 17.89
CA ALA A 227 -1.94 -3.48 17.01
C ALA A 227 -1.83 -5.01 17.12
N LEU A 228 -1.92 -5.57 18.32
CA LEU A 228 -1.86 -7.01 18.50
C LEU A 228 -2.98 -7.74 17.73
N PRO A 229 -4.28 -7.45 17.94
CA PRO A 229 -5.32 -8.08 17.15
C PRO A 229 -5.20 -7.75 15.65
N ASN A 230 -4.76 -6.55 15.29
CA ASN A 230 -4.56 -6.18 13.88
C ASN A 230 -3.50 -7.05 13.19
N VAL A 231 -2.37 -7.27 13.84
CA VAL A 231 -1.30 -8.14 13.32
C VAL A 231 -1.74 -9.61 13.34
N PHE A 232 -2.45 -10.05 14.37
CA PHE A 232 -2.93 -11.43 14.48
C PHE A 232 -3.92 -11.78 13.35
N PHE A 233 -4.87 -10.92 13.06
CA PHE A 233 -5.89 -11.12 12.04
C PHE A 233 -5.46 -10.64 10.63
N PHE A 234 -4.14 -10.57 10.33
CA PHE A 234 -3.65 -10.23 9.00
C PHE A 234 -4.17 -11.20 7.92
N ASP A 235 -4.15 -10.77 6.65
CA ASP A 235 -4.52 -11.65 5.55
C ASP A 235 -3.43 -12.70 5.30
N THR A 236 -3.81 -13.97 5.41
CA THR A 236 -2.93 -15.12 5.15
C THR A 236 -2.90 -15.52 3.68
N GLN A 237 -3.77 -14.94 2.86
CA GLN A 237 -3.77 -15.13 1.41
C GLN A 237 -2.54 -14.47 0.76
N PRO A 238 -2.18 -14.88 -0.45
CA PRO A 238 -1.13 -14.21 -1.22
C PRO A 238 -1.37 -12.70 -1.29
N MET A 239 -0.28 -11.91 -1.20
CA MET A 239 -0.37 -10.45 -1.26
C MET A 239 -1.11 -9.99 -2.53
N ALA A 240 -1.94 -8.96 -2.40
CA ALA A 240 -2.76 -8.37 -3.46
C ALA A 240 -3.83 -9.31 -4.09
N LYS A 241 -4.01 -10.53 -3.58
CA LYS A 241 -5.14 -11.35 -3.98
C LYS A 241 -6.44 -10.66 -3.57
N MET A 242 -7.26 -10.30 -4.52
CA MET A 242 -8.58 -9.74 -4.26
C MET A 242 -9.56 -10.88 -4.01
N ARG A 243 -10.40 -10.74 -2.98
CA ARG A 243 -11.42 -11.74 -2.68
C ARG A 243 -12.55 -11.64 -3.69
N PRO A 244 -13.15 -12.78 -4.11
CA PRO A 244 -14.40 -12.77 -4.88
C PRO A 244 -15.51 -12.00 -4.15
N LEU A 245 -16.53 -11.58 -4.88
CA LEU A 245 -17.72 -10.91 -4.30
C LEU A 245 -18.40 -11.81 -3.27
N GLN A 246 -18.59 -13.07 -3.61
CA GLN A 246 -19.18 -14.09 -2.75
C GLN A 246 -18.45 -15.42 -2.94
N VAL A 247 -18.31 -16.18 -1.88
CA VAL A 247 -17.73 -17.53 -1.90
C VAL A 247 -18.73 -18.52 -1.31
N ASP A 248 -18.69 -19.75 -1.80
CA ASP A 248 -19.44 -20.88 -1.28
C ASP A 248 -18.85 -21.41 0.07
N GLU A 249 -19.42 -22.47 0.59
CA GLU A 249 -18.97 -23.12 1.83
C GLU A 249 -17.54 -23.70 1.69
N ASN A 250 -17.07 -23.96 0.48
CA ASN A 250 -15.73 -24.49 0.19
C ASN A 250 -14.69 -23.39 -0.04
N GLY A 251 -15.12 -22.12 -0.09
CA GLY A 251 -14.27 -20.97 -0.38
C GLY A 251 -14.03 -20.71 -1.87
N THR A 252 -14.81 -21.34 -2.75
CA THR A 252 -14.81 -21.09 -4.19
C THR A 252 -15.75 -19.91 -4.50
N ALA A 253 -15.42 -19.12 -5.53
CA ALA A 253 -16.30 -18.04 -5.97
C ALA A 253 -17.65 -18.60 -6.42
N VAL A 254 -18.72 -17.96 -5.96
CA VAL A 254 -20.08 -18.27 -6.43
C VAL A 254 -20.21 -17.82 -7.88
N SER A 255 -20.85 -18.64 -8.73
CA SER A 255 -21.13 -18.30 -10.13
C SER A 255 -21.93 -16.99 -10.24
N LEU A 256 -21.71 -16.26 -11.32
CA LEU A 256 -22.41 -14.98 -11.58
C LEU A 256 -23.93 -15.13 -11.56
N ASP A 257 -24.44 -16.27 -12.03
CA ASP A 257 -25.88 -16.55 -12.09
C ASP A 257 -26.51 -16.83 -10.71
N ASP A 258 -25.66 -17.22 -9.73
CA ASP A 258 -26.09 -17.59 -8.37
C ASP A 258 -25.72 -16.53 -7.33
N LEU A 259 -25.20 -15.36 -7.76
CA LEU A 259 -24.86 -14.26 -6.84
C LEU A 259 -26.13 -13.70 -6.17
N ASP A 260 -26.14 -13.73 -4.84
CA ASP A 260 -27.21 -13.14 -4.01
C ASP A 260 -26.62 -11.99 -3.17
N LEU A 261 -26.48 -10.84 -3.80
CA LEU A 261 -25.88 -9.65 -3.19
C LEU A 261 -26.84 -8.46 -3.32
N GLU A 262 -27.11 -7.80 -2.19
CA GLU A 262 -27.88 -6.55 -2.16
C GLU A 262 -27.03 -5.34 -2.59
N THR A 263 -25.71 -5.39 -2.39
CA THR A 263 -24.78 -4.28 -2.67
C THR A 263 -23.44 -4.81 -3.18
N PHE A 264 -22.75 -4.01 -3.99
CA PHE A 264 -21.43 -4.31 -4.53
C PHE A 264 -20.37 -3.37 -3.93
N GLY A 265 -19.37 -3.94 -3.26
CA GLY A 265 -18.31 -3.15 -2.64
C GLY A 265 -18.75 -2.39 -1.39
N ALA A 266 -18.20 -1.21 -1.17
CA ALA A 266 -18.48 -0.43 0.04
C ALA A 266 -18.55 1.08 -0.23
N SER A 267 -19.71 1.66 0.01
CA SER A 267 -19.92 3.12 0.15
C SER A 267 -20.20 3.53 1.59
N GLN A 268 -20.72 2.61 2.40
CA GLN A 268 -21.01 2.86 3.81
C GLN A 268 -19.94 2.24 4.72
N TYR A 269 -19.72 2.87 5.87
CA TYR A 269 -18.77 2.39 6.88
C TYR A 269 -19.00 0.92 7.27
N THR A 270 -20.25 0.50 7.42
CA THR A 270 -20.63 -0.86 7.83
C THR A 270 -20.45 -1.91 6.74
N GLN A 271 -20.28 -1.51 5.49
CA GLN A 271 -20.00 -2.40 4.37
C GLN A 271 -18.49 -2.76 4.28
N LEU A 272 -17.63 -1.93 4.86
CA LEU A 272 -16.21 -2.31 5.04
C LEU A 272 -16.12 -3.48 6.02
N SER A 273 -15.23 -4.43 5.78
CA SER A 273 -15.04 -5.56 6.69
C SER A 273 -14.58 -5.09 8.08
N TRP A 274 -14.96 -5.80 9.14
CA TRP A 274 -14.49 -5.50 10.50
C TRP A 274 -12.95 -5.46 10.56
N ARG A 275 -12.29 -6.28 9.73
CA ARG A 275 -10.82 -6.29 9.62
C ARG A 275 -10.30 -4.99 9.00
N SER A 276 -10.96 -4.47 7.99
CA SER A 276 -10.65 -3.15 7.42
C SER A 276 -10.87 -2.02 8.42
N LEU A 277 -11.86 -2.14 9.28
CA LEU A 277 -12.19 -1.10 10.26
C LEU A 277 -11.19 -1.02 11.41
N ILE A 278 -10.68 -2.16 11.93
CA ILE A 278 -9.71 -2.16 13.03
C ILE A 278 -8.41 -1.43 12.68
N ASP A 279 -8.04 -1.38 11.40
CA ASP A 279 -6.87 -0.64 10.88
C ASP A 279 -6.85 0.82 11.34
N GLY A 280 -8.02 1.47 11.42
CA GLY A 280 -8.15 2.86 11.86
C GLY A 280 -7.64 3.11 13.27
N TRP A 281 -7.78 2.14 14.18
CA TRP A 281 -7.29 2.23 15.56
C TRP A 281 -5.91 1.64 15.77
N ALA A 282 -5.48 0.73 14.87
CA ALA A 282 -4.15 0.13 14.91
C ALA A 282 -3.07 1.04 14.31
N CYS A 283 -3.44 2.05 13.52
CA CYS A 283 -2.50 2.94 12.86
C CYS A 283 -1.63 3.72 13.84
N THR A 284 -0.31 3.60 13.67
CA THR A 284 0.70 4.28 14.48
C THR A 284 1.04 5.69 14.00
N SER A 285 0.48 6.12 12.87
CA SER A 285 0.78 7.40 12.20
C SER A 285 2.28 7.60 11.90
N CYS A 286 2.98 6.52 11.54
CA CYS A 286 4.44 6.55 11.27
C CYS A 286 4.79 7.10 9.88
N ALA A 287 3.82 7.27 8.99
CA ALA A 287 3.93 7.76 7.62
C ALA A 287 4.77 6.90 6.64
N ARG A 288 5.21 5.69 7.01
CA ARG A 288 5.96 4.80 6.09
C ARG A 288 5.17 4.49 4.82
N CYS A 289 3.86 4.24 4.93
CA CYS A 289 2.98 3.98 3.79
C CYS A 289 2.88 5.18 2.84
N GLN A 290 2.93 6.40 3.37
CA GLN A 290 2.96 7.64 2.61
C GLN A 290 4.27 7.80 1.84
N ASP A 291 5.41 7.53 2.50
CA ASP A 291 6.76 7.68 1.93
C ASP A 291 6.99 6.80 0.69
N VAL A 292 6.37 5.61 0.65
CA VAL A 292 6.54 4.64 -0.46
C VAL A 292 5.41 4.68 -1.48
N CYS A 293 4.38 5.49 -1.27
CA CYS A 293 3.23 5.54 -2.16
C CYS A 293 3.56 6.30 -3.46
N PRO A 294 3.45 5.67 -4.64
CA PRO A 294 3.75 6.33 -5.91
C PRO A 294 2.77 7.46 -6.23
N ALA A 295 1.50 7.31 -5.89
CA ALA A 295 0.50 8.35 -6.07
C ALA A 295 0.80 9.59 -5.21
N TYR A 296 1.08 9.39 -3.91
CA TYR A 296 1.46 10.49 -3.02
C TYR A 296 2.75 11.19 -3.48
N ALA A 297 3.77 10.41 -3.84
CA ALA A 297 5.05 10.95 -4.30
C ALA A 297 4.94 11.74 -5.60
N SER A 298 4.00 11.38 -6.50
CA SER A 298 3.73 12.09 -7.74
C SER A 298 2.81 13.30 -7.58
N GLY A 299 2.30 13.55 -6.38
CA GLY A 299 1.43 14.70 -6.07
C GLY A 299 -0.05 14.48 -6.35
N LYS A 300 -0.49 13.23 -6.55
CA LYS A 300 -1.91 12.86 -6.58
C LYS A 300 -2.52 12.94 -5.16
N ASP A 301 -3.82 13.02 -5.07
CA ASP A 301 -4.54 13.24 -3.80
C ASP A 301 -4.46 12.06 -2.81
N LEU A 302 -4.10 10.87 -3.27
CA LEU A 302 -4.03 9.70 -2.40
C LEU A 302 -2.88 9.80 -1.38
N ASN A 303 -3.24 9.87 -0.12
CA ASN A 303 -2.36 9.62 1.01
C ASN A 303 -2.83 8.35 1.75
N PRO A 304 -2.10 7.21 1.67
CA PRO A 304 -2.55 5.97 2.29
C PRO A 304 -2.74 6.06 3.81
N MET A 305 -1.94 6.88 4.50
CA MET A 305 -2.11 7.12 5.93
C MET A 305 -3.40 7.86 6.23
N GLN A 306 -3.76 8.85 5.40
CA GLN A 306 -4.99 9.64 5.58
C GLN A 306 -6.24 8.76 5.41
N ILE A 307 -6.28 7.87 4.42
CA ILE A 307 -7.38 6.90 4.26
C ILE A 307 -7.65 6.11 5.56
N ILE A 308 -6.60 5.69 6.24
CA ILE A 308 -6.75 4.96 7.51
C ILE A 308 -7.21 5.87 8.66
N HIS A 309 -6.75 7.12 8.68
CA HIS A 309 -7.23 8.11 9.64
C HIS A 309 -8.70 8.46 9.39
N ASP A 310 -9.12 8.50 8.12
CA ASP A 310 -10.49 8.82 7.74
C ASP A 310 -11.47 7.74 8.21
N VAL A 311 -11.10 6.45 8.15
CA VAL A 311 -11.90 5.36 8.74
C VAL A 311 -12.17 5.62 10.22
N ARG A 312 -11.13 6.00 10.99
CA ARG A 312 -11.27 6.26 12.44
C ARG A 312 -12.03 7.54 12.74
N SER A 313 -11.74 8.63 12.02
CA SER A 313 -12.41 9.92 12.25
C SER A 313 -13.89 9.84 11.91
N TYR A 314 -14.22 9.23 10.77
CA TYR A 314 -15.60 8.97 10.37
C TYR A 314 -16.37 8.18 11.44
N ALA A 315 -15.81 7.08 11.91
CA ALA A 315 -16.42 6.27 12.95
C ALA A 315 -16.66 7.05 14.26
N ASN A 316 -15.72 7.90 14.67
CA ASN A 316 -15.87 8.68 15.90
C ASN A 316 -16.91 9.79 15.75
N GLU A 317 -16.91 10.51 14.62
CA GLU A 317 -17.85 11.60 14.31
C GLU A 317 -19.28 11.08 14.20
N HIS A 318 -19.49 9.96 13.53
CA HIS A 318 -20.81 9.38 13.30
C HIS A 318 -21.18 8.26 14.31
N SER A 319 -20.41 8.11 15.40
CA SER A 319 -20.55 6.99 16.33
C SER A 319 -21.97 6.80 16.90
N GLN A 320 -22.73 7.89 17.10
CA GLN A 320 -24.09 7.81 17.64
C GLN A 320 -25.09 7.24 16.62
N LEU A 321 -24.99 7.61 15.35
CA LEU A 321 -25.82 7.08 14.26
C LEU A 321 -25.48 5.63 14.00
N LEU A 322 -24.19 5.34 13.80
CA LEU A 322 -23.69 3.99 13.53
C LEU A 322 -24.10 2.99 14.61
N MET A 323 -24.02 3.36 15.90
CA MET A 323 -24.44 2.48 16.99
C MET A 323 -25.96 2.25 17.08
N LYS A 324 -26.76 3.10 16.46
CA LYS A 324 -28.22 2.91 16.32
C LYS A 324 -28.59 2.09 15.08
N GLY A 325 -27.61 1.79 14.20
CA GLY A 325 -27.85 1.16 12.89
C GLY A 325 -28.36 2.14 11.84
N GLU A 326 -28.18 3.44 12.05
CA GLU A 326 -28.56 4.50 11.12
C GLU A 326 -27.37 4.86 10.23
N ALA A 327 -27.57 4.96 8.91
CA ALA A 327 -26.55 5.40 7.97
C ALA A 327 -26.36 6.92 8.06
N PRO A 328 -25.11 7.43 8.20
CA PRO A 328 -24.81 8.84 8.04
C PRO A 328 -25.14 9.35 6.62
N GLU A 329 -25.40 10.64 6.46
CA GLU A 329 -25.59 11.26 5.14
C GLU A 329 -24.31 11.26 4.30
N GLU A 330 -23.16 11.47 4.95
CA GLU A 330 -21.85 11.36 4.32
C GLU A 330 -21.50 9.89 4.13
N ASP A 331 -21.12 9.48 2.93
CA ASP A 331 -20.60 8.14 2.69
C ASP A 331 -19.07 8.06 2.92
N ILE A 332 -18.52 6.86 2.99
CA ILE A 332 -17.08 6.66 3.26
C ILE A 332 -16.21 7.02 2.04
N ILE A 333 -16.76 6.96 0.82
CA ILE A 333 -16.06 7.32 -0.41
C ILE A 333 -15.84 8.83 -0.47
N SER A 334 -16.88 9.60 -0.13
CA SER A 334 -16.78 11.07 -0.01
C SER A 334 -15.74 11.47 1.04
N ARG A 335 -15.65 10.73 2.16
CA ARG A 335 -14.63 10.96 3.20
C ARG A 335 -13.23 10.69 2.70
N PHE A 336 -13.01 9.63 1.90
CA PHE A 336 -11.71 9.32 1.30
C PHE A 336 -11.34 10.31 0.20
N GLY A 337 -12.33 10.85 -0.50
CA GLY A 337 -12.22 11.58 -1.75
C GLY A 337 -12.12 10.64 -2.95
N GLU A 338 -13.01 10.77 -3.91
CA GLU A 338 -13.07 9.89 -5.07
C GLU A 338 -11.79 9.93 -5.89
N SER A 339 -11.16 11.11 -6.03
CA SER A 339 -9.84 11.29 -6.66
C SER A 339 -8.75 10.43 -5.98
N ALA A 340 -8.77 10.32 -4.65
CA ALA A 340 -7.83 9.46 -3.92
C ALA A 340 -8.11 7.98 -4.17
N VAL A 341 -9.38 7.57 -4.24
CA VAL A 341 -9.79 6.19 -4.55
C VAL A 341 -9.24 5.76 -5.92
N TRP A 342 -9.42 6.61 -6.95
CA TRP A 342 -8.93 6.32 -8.29
C TRP A 342 -7.41 6.43 -8.44
N ALA A 343 -6.71 7.22 -7.62
CA ALA A 343 -5.25 7.38 -7.69
C ALA A 343 -4.46 6.12 -7.27
N CYS A 344 -5.09 5.11 -6.67
CA CYS A 344 -4.40 3.92 -6.19
C CYS A 344 -3.94 3.00 -7.34
N THR A 345 -2.65 2.68 -7.36
CA THR A 345 -2.05 1.74 -8.35
C THR A 345 -2.07 0.28 -7.88
N THR A 346 -2.72 -0.06 -6.79
CA THR A 346 -2.80 -1.40 -6.17
C THR A 346 -1.45 -2.12 -5.99
N CYS A 347 -0.35 -1.39 -5.94
CA CYS A 347 1.01 -1.94 -5.87
C CYS A 347 1.40 -2.54 -4.51
N ASN A 348 0.55 -2.41 -3.49
CA ASN A 348 0.74 -2.92 -2.13
C ASN A 348 2.02 -2.47 -1.39
N ALA A 349 2.74 -1.44 -1.86
CA ALA A 349 3.90 -0.91 -1.16
C ALA A 349 3.55 -0.42 0.27
N CYS A 350 2.40 0.21 0.43
CA CYS A 350 1.89 0.69 1.72
C CYS A 350 1.59 -0.46 2.70
N VAL A 351 1.12 -1.61 2.21
CA VAL A 351 0.85 -2.82 3.01
C VAL A 351 2.16 -3.48 3.43
N ASP A 352 3.10 -3.61 2.51
CA ASP A 352 4.39 -4.27 2.72
C ASP A 352 5.21 -3.58 3.82
N VAL A 353 5.30 -2.24 3.81
CA VAL A 353 6.10 -1.47 4.78
C VAL A 353 5.39 -1.22 6.12
N CYS A 354 4.11 -1.59 6.24
CA CYS A 354 3.36 -1.27 7.45
C CYS A 354 3.81 -2.11 8.65
N PRO A 355 4.27 -1.49 9.75
CA PRO A 355 4.79 -2.20 10.93
C PRO A 355 3.72 -2.95 11.72
N VAL A 356 2.44 -2.68 11.45
CA VAL A 356 1.30 -3.31 12.12
C VAL A 356 0.34 -3.99 11.15
N ASN A 357 0.80 -4.33 9.93
CA ASN A 357 0.05 -5.08 8.92
C ASN A 357 -1.31 -4.46 8.54
N ILE A 358 -1.37 -3.14 8.34
CA ILE A 358 -2.57 -2.46 7.84
C ILE A 358 -2.82 -2.83 6.38
N GLU A 359 -4.06 -3.18 6.06
CA GLU A 359 -4.53 -3.55 4.73
C GLU A 359 -5.16 -2.33 4.02
N HIS A 360 -4.32 -1.44 3.45
CA HIS A 360 -4.80 -0.18 2.83
C HIS A 360 -5.62 -0.40 1.57
N VAL A 361 -5.19 -1.33 0.69
CA VAL A 361 -5.73 -1.50 -0.66
C VAL A 361 -7.17 -2.02 -0.68
N PRO A 362 -7.59 -2.99 0.15
CA PRO A 362 -8.97 -3.51 0.12
C PRO A 362 -10.04 -2.43 0.26
N LYS A 363 -9.84 -1.42 1.11
CA LYS A 363 -10.79 -0.32 1.30
C LYS A 363 -11.03 0.48 0.02
N LEU A 364 -9.94 0.71 -0.74
CA LEU A 364 -9.98 1.46 -2.00
C LEU A 364 -10.58 0.61 -3.13
N THR A 365 -10.31 -0.70 -3.15
CA THR A 365 -10.90 -1.59 -4.14
C THR A 365 -12.37 -1.85 -3.88
N ASP A 366 -12.80 -1.95 -2.63
CA ASP A 366 -14.22 -2.06 -2.29
C ASP A 366 -14.98 -0.77 -2.62
N ALA A 367 -14.38 0.41 -2.42
CA ALA A 367 -14.92 1.68 -2.88
C ALA A 367 -15.08 1.69 -4.42
N ARG A 368 -14.06 1.23 -5.17
CA ARG A 368 -14.14 1.11 -6.64
C ARG A 368 -15.22 0.14 -7.10
N ARG A 369 -15.41 -1.00 -6.41
CA ARG A 369 -16.50 -1.94 -6.72
C ARG A 369 -17.86 -1.25 -6.66
N HIS A 370 -18.09 -0.48 -5.61
CA HIS A 370 -19.33 0.31 -5.49
C HIS A 370 -19.46 1.34 -6.63
N LEU A 371 -18.38 2.10 -6.90
CA LEU A 371 -18.39 3.11 -7.96
C LEU A 371 -18.66 2.52 -9.35
N MET A 372 -18.06 1.36 -9.67
CA MET A 372 -18.14 0.74 -10.98
C MET A 372 -19.38 -0.10 -11.21
N MET A 373 -19.95 -0.72 -10.16
CA MET A 373 -21.01 -1.73 -10.32
C MET A 373 -22.36 -1.28 -9.77
N GLU A 374 -22.39 -0.29 -8.88
CA GLU A 374 -23.63 0.15 -8.22
C GLU A 374 -23.94 1.62 -8.53
N ARG A 375 -23.03 2.55 -8.22
CA ARG A 375 -23.26 3.98 -8.44
C ARG A 375 -23.20 4.39 -9.92
N MET A 376 -22.18 3.91 -10.65
CA MET A 376 -21.96 4.15 -12.10
C MET A 376 -21.93 5.63 -12.52
N GLU A 377 -21.87 6.54 -11.58
CA GLU A 377 -21.71 7.97 -11.76
C GLU A 377 -20.42 8.41 -11.04
N PHE A 378 -19.71 9.35 -11.61
CA PHE A 378 -18.42 9.82 -11.10
C PHE A 378 -18.51 11.30 -10.74
N ASP A 379 -17.76 11.72 -9.73
CA ASP A 379 -17.67 13.13 -9.38
C ASP A 379 -17.07 13.93 -10.56
N GLU A 380 -17.56 15.13 -10.81
CA GLU A 380 -17.09 16.02 -11.88
C GLU A 380 -15.56 16.20 -11.87
N SER A 381 -14.94 16.13 -10.68
CA SER A 381 -13.49 16.27 -10.50
C SER A 381 -12.66 15.10 -11.04
N VAL A 382 -13.27 13.92 -11.27
CA VAL A 382 -12.60 12.70 -11.71
C VAL A 382 -13.18 12.12 -12.99
N GLU A 383 -14.29 12.64 -13.49
CA GLU A 383 -15.00 12.13 -14.66
C GLU A 383 -14.06 12.01 -15.87
N ASP A 384 -13.34 13.10 -16.22
CA ASP A 384 -12.36 13.09 -17.31
C ASP A 384 -11.24 12.05 -17.12
N THR A 385 -10.86 11.79 -15.88
CA THR A 385 -9.84 10.77 -15.52
C THR A 385 -10.35 9.37 -15.77
N VAL A 386 -11.60 9.07 -15.44
CA VAL A 386 -12.18 7.72 -15.45
C VAL A 386 -12.82 7.36 -16.78
N MET A 387 -13.30 8.33 -17.56
CA MET A 387 -13.97 8.06 -18.84
C MET A 387 -13.15 7.19 -19.83
N PRO A 388 -11.84 7.33 -20.00
CA PRO A 388 -11.06 6.41 -20.85
C PRO A 388 -11.06 4.96 -20.32
N LEU A 389 -11.13 4.78 -18.98
CA LEU A 389 -11.29 3.46 -18.38
C LEU A 389 -12.66 2.86 -18.71
N MET A 390 -13.73 3.65 -18.69
CA MET A 390 -15.08 3.17 -19.08
C MET A 390 -15.10 2.66 -20.53
N MET A 391 -14.44 3.36 -21.46
CA MET A 391 -14.25 2.87 -22.83
C MET A 391 -13.47 1.54 -22.88
N THR A 392 -12.48 1.41 -22.00
CA THR A 392 -11.71 0.16 -21.87
C THR A 392 -12.55 -0.99 -21.35
N ILE A 393 -13.46 -0.73 -20.41
CA ILE A 393 -14.43 -1.72 -19.91
C ILE A 393 -15.38 -2.16 -21.04
N GLU A 394 -15.94 -1.23 -21.82
CA GLU A 394 -16.75 -1.55 -23.00
C GLU A 394 -15.98 -2.43 -24.02
N ASN A 395 -14.70 -2.12 -24.26
CA ASN A 395 -13.85 -2.93 -25.14
C ASN A 395 -13.60 -4.35 -24.58
N LEU A 396 -13.45 -4.47 -23.26
CA LEU A 396 -13.28 -5.77 -22.60
C LEU A 396 -14.56 -6.63 -22.70
N GLU A 397 -15.72 -6.00 -22.62
CA GLU A 397 -17.02 -6.68 -22.79
C GLU A 397 -17.27 -7.12 -24.24
N SER A 398 -16.97 -6.25 -25.21
CA SER A 398 -17.27 -6.51 -26.64
C SER A 398 -16.23 -7.38 -27.32
N ASP A 399 -14.93 -7.13 -27.07
CA ASP A 399 -13.80 -7.71 -27.80
C ASP A 399 -12.85 -8.51 -26.90
N SER A 400 -13.18 -8.73 -25.64
CA SER A 400 -12.34 -9.42 -24.65
C SER A 400 -10.91 -8.91 -24.59
N ASN A 401 -10.68 -7.63 -24.94
CA ASN A 401 -9.39 -6.95 -24.82
C ASN A 401 -9.56 -5.44 -24.62
N PRO A 402 -8.64 -4.78 -23.88
CA PRO A 402 -8.78 -3.37 -23.53
C PRO A 402 -8.57 -2.39 -24.70
N TYR A 403 -8.07 -2.86 -25.85
CA TYR A 403 -7.77 -2.02 -27.00
C TYR A 403 -8.94 -1.89 -28.00
N GLY A 404 -9.99 -2.69 -27.83
CA GLY A 404 -11.11 -2.73 -28.78
C GLY A 404 -10.70 -3.24 -30.18
N ILE A 405 -9.68 -4.07 -30.24
CA ILE A 405 -9.20 -4.69 -31.48
C ILE A 405 -9.93 -6.02 -31.68
N PRO A 406 -10.43 -6.32 -32.88
CA PRO A 406 -11.16 -7.57 -33.13
C PRO A 406 -10.37 -8.81 -32.75
N MET A 407 -11.01 -9.78 -32.08
CA MET A 407 -10.37 -10.98 -31.55
C MET A 407 -9.64 -11.82 -32.62
N HIS A 408 -10.06 -11.78 -33.88
CA HIS A 408 -9.39 -12.54 -34.95
C HIS A 408 -7.97 -12.03 -35.23
N GLU A 409 -7.63 -10.79 -34.88
CA GLU A 409 -6.28 -10.23 -35.02
C GLU A 409 -5.34 -10.62 -33.85
N ARG A 410 -5.88 -11.21 -32.77
CA ARG A 410 -5.13 -11.49 -31.54
C ARG A 410 -3.97 -12.48 -31.73
N GLY A 411 -4.09 -13.40 -32.70
CA GLY A 411 -3.07 -14.39 -33.03
C GLY A 411 -2.06 -13.95 -34.10
N ASP A 412 -2.26 -12.82 -34.79
CA ASP A 412 -1.49 -12.42 -35.97
C ASP A 412 0.00 -12.26 -35.72
N TRP A 413 0.40 -11.89 -34.48
CA TRP A 413 1.80 -11.76 -34.09
C TRP A 413 2.61 -13.06 -34.21
N ALA A 414 1.94 -14.22 -34.24
CA ALA A 414 2.54 -15.54 -34.30
C ALA A 414 2.27 -16.27 -35.61
N ALA A 415 1.61 -15.65 -36.61
CA ALA A 415 1.16 -16.29 -37.83
C ALA A 415 2.27 -16.96 -38.67
N ASP A 416 3.50 -16.46 -38.60
CA ASP A 416 4.70 -17.01 -39.28
C ASP A 416 5.55 -17.91 -38.36
N LEU A 417 5.14 -18.09 -37.09
CA LEU A 417 5.79 -19.01 -36.16
C LEU A 417 5.17 -20.40 -36.30
N ASP A 418 6.01 -21.41 -36.44
CA ASP A 418 5.58 -22.81 -36.37
C ASP A 418 5.27 -23.18 -34.91
N VAL A 419 4.08 -22.81 -34.43
CA VAL A 419 3.57 -23.02 -33.08
C VAL A 419 2.13 -23.55 -33.12
N LYS A 420 1.78 -24.43 -32.20
CA LYS A 420 0.41 -24.94 -32.06
C LYS A 420 -0.53 -23.78 -31.68
N VAL A 421 -1.70 -23.71 -32.31
CA VAL A 421 -2.70 -22.67 -32.03
C VAL A 421 -3.98 -23.32 -31.58
N ALA A 422 -4.41 -23.05 -30.37
CA ALA A 422 -5.59 -23.65 -29.74
C ALA A 422 -5.60 -25.22 -29.81
N GLU A 423 -4.43 -25.80 -29.64
CA GLU A 423 -4.21 -27.24 -29.61
C GLU A 423 -3.47 -27.64 -28.32
N PRO A 424 -3.64 -28.90 -27.86
CA PRO A 424 -2.93 -29.40 -26.69
C PRO A 424 -1.41 -29.29 -26.86
N ALA A 425 -0.74 -28.70 -25.85
CA ALA A 425 0.71 -28.60 -25.76
C ALA A 425 1.15 -28.72 -24.29
N GLU A 426 2.42 -29.06 -24.07
CA GLU A 426 2.96 -29.13 -22.70
C GLU A 426 2.89 -27.76 -22.00
N TYR A 427 3.25 -26.70 -22.73
CA TYR A 427 3.19 -25.33 -22.28
C TYR A 427 2.32 -24.50 -23.20
N ILE A 428 1.41 -23.72 -22.62
CA ILE A 428 0.70 -22.66 -23.34
C ILE A 428 1.32 -21.31 -22.99
N TYR A 429 1.79 -20.60 -24.01
CA TYR A 429 2.22 -19.22 -23.82
C TYR A 429 0.99 -18.29 -23.87
N PHE A 430 0.60 -17.76 -22.73
CA PHE A 430 -0.45 -16.76 -22.60
C PHE A 430 0.16 -15.38 -22.90
N ALA A 431 -0.09 -14.88 -24.11
CA ALA A 431 0.50 -13.63 -24.61
C ALA A 431 0.04 -12.41 -23.79
N GLY A 432 -1.23 -12.40 -23.41
CA GLY A 432 -1.86 -11.22 -22.84
C GLY A 432 -2.08 -10.11 -23.89
N CYS A 433 -2.87 -9.11 -23.53
CA CYS A 433 -3.30 -8.09 -24.49
C CYS A 433 -2.14 -7.25 -25.03
N ALA A 434 -1.17 -6.90 -24.19
CA ALA A 434 -0.02 -6.11 -24.62
C ALA A 434 0.83 -6.85 -25.68
N ALA A 435 1.14 -8.14 -25.46
CA ALA A 435 1.94 -8.89 -26.42
C ALA A 435 1.17 -9.27 -27.68
N SER A 436 -0.16 -9.25 -27.64
CA SER A 436 -0.99 -9.47 -28.83
C SER A 436 -1.07 -8.24 -29.74
N PHE A 437 -1.04 -7.03 -29.20
CA PHE A 437 -1.38 -5.83 -29.98
C PHE A 437 -0.29 -4.74 -30.01
N ASP A 438 0.62 -4.67 -29.02
CA ASP A 438 1.71 -3.69 -29.02
C ASP A 438 2.95 -4.23 -29.74
N GLU A 439 3.46 -3.48 -30.71
CA GLU A 439 4.56 -3.89 -31.61
C GLU A 439 5.85 -4.28 -30.91
N ARG A 440 6.15 -3.70 -29.75
CA ARG A 440 7.31 -4.08 -28.96
C ARG A 440 7.08 -5.37 -28.21
N ASN A 441 5.92 -5.47 -27.55
CA ASN A 441 5.59 -6.64 -26.74
C ASN A 441 5.35 -7.88 -27.62
N LYS A 442 4.91 -7.71 -28.88
CA LYS A 442 4.90 -8.78 -29.89
C LYS A 442 6.29 -9.38 -30.08
N LYS A 443 7.36 -8.55 -30.11
CA LYS A 443 8.73 -9.07 -30.22
C LYS A 443 9.14 -9.88 -28.98
N VAL A 444 8.78 -9.42 -27.79
CA VAL A 444 9.02 -10.17 -26.55
C VAL A 444 8.33 -11.52 -26.59
N ALA A 445 7.08 -11.58 -27.04
CA ALA A 445 6.35 -12.84 -27.18
C ALA A 445 7.02 -13.79 -28.19
N ARG A 446 7.41 -13.29 -29.36
CA ARG A 446 8.11 -14.05 -30.40
C ARG A 446 9.45 -14.58 -29.91
N ASP A 447 10.23 -13.77 -29.23
CA ASP A 447 11.52 -14.16 -28.65
C ASP A 447 11.33 -15.23 -27.57
N THR A 448 10.29 -15.09 -26.72
CA THR A 448 9.96 -16.09 -25.69
C THR A 448 9.59 -17.43 -26.32
N ILE A 449 8.72 -17.46 -27.33
CA ILE A 449 8.40 -18.69 -28.07
C ILE A 449 9.64 -19.29 -28.71
N SER A 450 10.51 -18.49 -29.32
CA SER A 450 11.75 -18.95 -29.94
C SER A 450 12.70 -19.60 -28.91
N ILE A 451 12.84 -19.00 -27.74
CA ILE A 451 13.61 -19.55 -26.61
C ILE A 451 13.04 -20.89 -26.15
N MET A 452 11.71 -20.99 -26.00
CA MET A 452 11.04 -22.21 -25.57
C MET A 452 11.24 -23.34 -26.61
N LYS A 453 11.14 -23.03 -27.88
CA LYS A 453 11.37 -24.01 -28.98
C LYS A 453 12.84 -24.44 -29.07
N GLU A 454 13.78 -23.51 -28.93
CA GLU A 454 15.23 -23.81 -28.91
C GLU A 454 15.60 -24.72 -27.72
N ALA A 455 14.93 -24.55 -26.59
CA ALA A 455 15.07 -25.45 -25.43
C ALA A 455 14.37 -26.81 -25.63
N GLY A 456 13.73 -27.05 -26.76
CA GLY A 456 13.06 -28.31 -27.10
C GLY A 456 11.71 -28.51 -26.42
N LEU A 457 11.04 -27.47 -25.97
CA LEU A 457 9.73 -27.54 -25.34
C LEU A 457 8.60 -27.66 -26.39
N ASP A 458 7.57 -28.43 -26.06
CA ASP A 458 6.30 -28.45 -26.78
C ASP A 458 5.45 -27.25 -26.33
N VAL A 459 5.36 -26.21 -27.18
CA VAL A 459 4.70 -24.94 -26.88
C VAL A 459 3.56 -24.64 -27.83
N GLY A 460 2.46 -24.16 -27.26
CA GLY A 460 1.28 -23.67 -27.97
C GLY A 460 0.87 -22.28 -27.55
N ILE A 461 -0.01 -21.65 -28.29
CA ILE A 461 -0.71 -20.42 -28.02
C ILE A 461 -2.22 -20.62 -28.18
N LEU A 462 -3.00 -19.71 -27.55
CA LEU A 462 -4.46 -19.76 -27.68
C LEU A 462 -4.97 -19.01 -28.91
N GLY A 463 -4.17 -18.10 -29.47
CA GLY A 463 -4.55 -17.28 -30.63
C GLY A 463 -5.82 -16.48 -30.35
N MET A 464 -6.80 -16.57 -31.27
CA MET A 464 -8.08 -15.86 -31.12
C MET A 464 -8.97 -16.37 -29.96
N GLN A 465 -8.67 -17.51 -29.36
CA GLN A 465 -9.40 -18.03 -28.21
C GLN A 465 -8.87 -17.45 -26.87
N GLU A 466 -7.76 -16.71 -26.89
CA GLU A 466 -7.22 -16.06 -25.70
C GLU A 466 -8.00 -14.79 -25.35
N GLY A 467 -8.78 -14.78 -24.28
CA GLY A 467 -9.36 -13.54 -23.69
C GLY A 467 -8.35 -12.75 -22.85
N CYS A 468 -8.68 -11.51 -22.51
CA CYS A 468 -7.95 -10.78 -21.48
C CYS A 468 -7.99 -11.56 -20.16
N SER A 469 -6.90 -11.53 -19.37
CA SER A 469 -6.91 -12.10 -18.01
C SER A 469 -7.90 -11.42 -17.06
N GLY A 470 -8.45 -10.26 -17.44
CA GLY A 470 -9.40 -9.50 -16.62
C GLY A 470 -8.76 -8.59 -15.56
N ASP A 471 -7.42 -8.53 -15.46
CA ASP A 471 -6.75 -7.70 -14.45
C ASP A 471 -7.23 -6.25 -14.43
N ALA A 472 -7.41 -5.62 -15.59
CA ALA A 472 -7.88 -4.24 -15.69
C ALA A 472 -9.29 -4.07 -15.08
N ALA A 473 -10.24 -4.94 -15.39
CA ALA A 473 -11.58 -4.94 -14.82
C ALA A 473 -11.54 -5.18 -13.30
N ARG A 474 -10.75 -6.16 -12.83
CA ARG A 474 -10.57 -6.50 -11.42
C ARG A 474 -10.05 -5.31 -10.62
N ARG A 475 -9.00 -4.64 -11.11
CA ARG A 475 -8.38 -3.49 -10.42
C ARG A 475 -9.22 -2.22 -10.51
N ALA A 476 -10.06 -2.10 -11.53
CA ALA A 476 -11.08 -1.05 -11.63
C ALA A 476 -12.25 -1.25 -10.67
N GLY A 477 -12.46 -2.48 -10.17
CA GLY A 477 -13.61 -2.83 -9.33
C GLY A 477 -14.79 -3.43 -10.11
N HIS A 478 -14.64 -3.65 -11.43
CA HIS A 478 -15.69 -4.29 -12.24
C HIS A 478 -15.62 -5.83 -12.12
N GLU A 479 -16.04 -6.30 -10.96
CA GLU A 479 -15.88 -7.70 -10.56
C GLU A 479 -16.65 -8.67 -11.45
N TYR A 480 -17.87 -8.29 -11.84
CA TYR A 480 -18.71 -9.09 -12.74
C TYR A 480 -17.99 -9.38 -14.07
N LEU A 481 -17.45 -8.33 -14.72
CA LEU A 481 -16.71 -8.49 -15.97
C LEU A 481 -15.44 -9.32 -15.78
N PHE A 482 -14.74 -9.12 -14.65
CA PHE A 482 -13.58 -9.96 -14.35
C PHE A 482 -13.94 -11.43 -14.26
N GLN A 483 -14.99 -11.77 -13.52
CA GLN A 483 -15.42 -13.16 -13.35
C GLN A 483 -15.86 -13.78 -14.68
N MET A 484 -16.61 -13.05 -15.49
CA MET A 484 -17.00 -13.49 -16.85
C MET A 484 -15.77 -13.82 -17.72
N LEU A 485 -14.75 -12.94 -17.71
CA LEU A 485 -13.51 -13.18 -18.47
C LEU A 485 -12.72 -14.36 -17.91
N ALA A 486 -12.69 -14.54 -16.58
CA ALA A 486 -12.01 -15.65 -15.93
C ALA A 486 -12.68 -17.00 -16.27
N GLU A 487 -14.00 -17.09 -16.15
CA GLU A 487 -14.78 -18.28 -16.48
C GLU A 487 -14.63 -18.65 -17.96
N THR A 488 -14.67 -17.66 -18.86
CA THR A 488 -14.46 -17.89 -20.31
C THR A 488 -13.06 -18.44 -20.60
N ASN A 489 -12.01 -17.86 -20.02
CA ASN A 489 -10.65 -18.37 -20.22
C ASN A 489 -10.49 -19.77 -19.60
N LEU A 490 -11.06 -20.04 -18.43
CA LEU A 490 -11.00 -21.35 -17.77
C LEU A 490 -11.71 -22.43 -18.59
N ALA A 491 -12.87 -22.12 -19.18
CA ALA A 491 -13.55 -23.03 -20.11
C ALA A 491 -12.69 -23.36 -21.36
N THR A 492 -12.02 -22.34 -21.92
CA THR A 492 -11.04 -22.53 -23.02
C THR A 492 -9.86 -23.40 -22.58
N PHE A 493 -9.34 -23.19 -21.37
CA PHE A 493 -8.23 -24.01 -20.86
C PHE A 493 -8.64 -25.45 -20.62
N GLU A 494 -9.85 -25.71 -20.16
CA GLU A 494 -10.40 -27.05 -19.98
C GLU A 494 -10.59 -27.76 -21.34
N GLU A 495 -11.19 -27.07 -22.32
CA GLU A 495 -11.41 -27.60 -23.67
C GLU A 495 -10.11 -28.04 -24.35
N ILE A 496 -9.04 -27.22 -24.22
CA ILE A 496 -7.72 -27.47 -24.81
C ILE A 496 -6.89 -28.45 -23.95
N GLY A 497 -7.24 -28.61 -22.67
CA GLY A 497 -6.48 -29.44 -21.74
C GLY A 497 -5.21 -28.74 -21.21
N VAL A 498 -5.24 -27.41 -21.02
CA VAL A 498 -4.13 -26.60 -20.52
C VAL A 498 -3.78 -26.99 -19.09
N LYS A 499 -2.49 -27.24 -18.82
CA LYS A 499 -1.96 -27.55 -17.48
C LYS A 499 -0.88 -26.58 -17.04
N LYS A 500 -0.05 -26.10 -17.98
CA LYS A 500 1.05 -25.20 -17.70
C LYS A 500 0.95 -23.95 -18.59
N ILE A 501 0.96 -22.79 -17.94
CA ILE A 501 0.91 -21.48 -18.61
C ILE A 501 2.20 -20.72 -18.36
N VAL A 502 2.75 -20.12 -19.41
CA VAL A 502 3.86 -19.16 -19.32
C VAL A 502 3.37 -17.81 -19.80
N SER A 503 3.64 -16.75 -19.01
CA SER A 503 3.28 -15.38 -19.41
C SER A 503 4.44 -14.42 -19.18
N SER A 504 4.59 -13.43 -20.05
CA SER A 504 5.58 -12.36 -19.90
C SER A 504 5.03 -11.15 -19.13
N CYS A 505 3.73 -11.10 -18.87
CA CYS A 505 3.08 -10.00 -18.16
C CYS A 505 2.97 -10.31 -16.65
N PRO A 506 3.57 -9.52 -15.75
CA PRO A 506 3.46 -9.72 -14.31
C PRO A 506 2.01 -9.68 -13.78
N HIS A 507 1.14 -8.88 -14.39
CA HIS A 507 -0.27 -8.81 -14.03
C HIS A 507 -1.01 -10.09 -14.45
N CYS A 508 -0.84 -10.55 -15.69
CA CYS A 508 -1.42 -11.83 -16.13
C CYS A 508 -0.88 -13.00 -15.31
N PHE A 509 0.43 -13.04 -15.03
CA PHE A 509 1.04 -14.04 -14.16
C PHE A 509 0.36 -14.11 -12.78
N HIS A 510 0.15 -12.95 -12.13
CA HIS A 510 -0.52 -12.89 -10.84
C HIS A 510 -2.00 -13.29 -10.93
N THR A 511 -2.73 -12.76 -11.91
CA THR A 511 -4.17 -12.98 -12.06
C THR A 511 -4.47 -14.45 -12.34
N LEU A 512 -3.78 -15.04 -13.33
CA LEU A 512 -3.93 -16.45 -13.71
C LEU A 512 -3.44 -17.40 -12.61
N GLY A 513 -2.27 -17.09 -11.99
CA GLY A 513 -1.61 -17.97 -11.02
C GLY A 513 -2.17 -17.88 -9.60
N THR A 514 -2.87 -16.80 -9.27
CA THR A 514 -3.34 -16.52 -7.91
C THR A 514 -4.85 -16.36 -7.82
N GLU A 515 -5.43 -15.49 -8.65
CA GLU A 515 -6.85 -15.12 -8.52
C GLU A 515 -7.78 -16.13 -9.23
N TYR A 516 -7.39 -16.69 -10.38
CA TYR A 516 -8.17 -17.71 -11.09
C TYR A 516 -8.37 -18.99 -10.27
N LYS A 517 -7.54 -19.23 -9.25
CA LYS A 517 -7.70 -20.36 -8.34
C LYS A 517 -9.01 -20.35 -7.56
N ASP A 518 -9.58 -19.16 -7.31
CA ASP A 518 -10.87 -19.05 -6.66
C ASP A 518 -12.05 -19.38 -7.60
N PHE A 519 -11.82 -19.45 -8.92
CA PHE A 519 -12.81 -19.66 -9.96
C PHE A 519 -12.70 -21.02 -10.67
N GLY A 520 -11.92 -21.96 -10.13
CA GLY A 520 -11.75 -23.31 -10.71
C GLY A 520 -10.37 -23.57 -11.34
N GLY A 521 -9.44 -22.60 -11.32
CA GLY A 521 -8.10 -22.74 -11.91
C GLY A 521 -7.04 -23.35 -11.00
N GLN A 522 -7.41 -24.18 -9.99
CA GLN A 522 -6.47 -24.71 -8.99
C GLN A 522 -5.40 -25.62 -9.59
N ASP A 523 -5.74 -26.37 -10.65
CA ASP A 523 -4.88 -27.36 -11.28
C ASP A 523 -3.94 -26.78 -12.36
N ILE A 524 -3.99 -25.46 -12.60
CA ILE A 524 -3.19 -24.79 -13.61
C ILE A 524 -1.92 -24.24 -12.95
N GLU A 525 -0.78 -24.69 -13.45
CA GLU A 525 0.54 -24.13 -13.09
C GLU A 525 0.83 -22.91 -13.97
N VAL A 526 1.14 -21.78 -13.35
CA VAL A 526 1.45 -20.52 -14.05
C VAL A 526 2.85 -20.07 -13.70
N MET A 527 3.67 -19.82 -14.71
CA MET A 527 5.05 -19.35 -14.59
C MET A 527 5.23 -18.00 -15.30
N HIS A 528 6.03 -17.12 -14.73
CA HIS A 528 6.54 -15.97 -15.47
C HIS A 528 7.67 -16.43 -16.42
N HIS A 529 7.77 -15.85 -17.62
CA HIS A 529 8.78 -16.27 -18.60
C HIS A 529 10.21 -16.26 -18.06
N SER A 530 10.53 -15.35 -17.13
CA SER A 530 11.86 -15.32 -16.51
C SER A 530 12.12 -16.52 -15.60
N GLN A 531 11.09 -17.05 -14.92
CA GLN A 531 11.19 -18.27 -14.11
C GLN A 531 11.47 -19.46 -15.01
N LEU A 532 10.75 -19.56 -16.14
CA LEU A 532 10.99 -20.62 -17.11
C LEU A 532 12.39 -20.54 -17.70
N ILE A 533 12.87 -19.36 -18.12
CA ILE A 533 14.21 -19.17 -18.68
C ILE A 533 15.28 -19.58 -17.65
N ASN A 534 15.14 -19.12 -16.39
CA ASN A 534 16.07 -19.50 -15.34
C ASN A 534 16.09 -21.02 -15.11
N HIS A 535 14.92 -21.66 -15.05
CA HIS A 535 14.82 -23.12 -14.92
C HIS A 535 15.50 -23.86 -16.08
N LEU A 536 15.33 -23.40 -17.32
CA LEU A 536 15.96 -23.99 -18.49
C LEU A 536 17.49 -23.77 -18.53
N GLN A 537 17.97 -22.67 -17.97
CA GLN A 537 19.42 -22.42 -17.76
C GLN A 537 19.99 -23.39 -16.72
N ASP A 538 19.29 -23.57 -15.59
CA ASP A 538 19.69 -24.51 -14.53
C ASP A 538 19.73 -25.96 -15.04
N GLU A 539 18.85 -26.32 -15.98
CA GLU A 539 18.85 -27.63 -16.65
C GLU A 539 19.91 -27.75 -17.77
N GLY A 540 20.62 -26.67 -18.07
CA GLY A 540 21.62 -26.65 -19.17
C GLY A 540 21.01 -26.68 -20.57
N LYS A 541 19.71 -26.44 -20.73
CA LYS A 541 19.00 -26.37 -22.02
C LYS A 541 19.18 -25.02 -22.70
N LEU A 542 19.51 -23.98 -21.94
CA LEU A 542 19.84 -22.66 -22.45
C LEU A 542 21.24 -22.24 -21.99
N PRO A 543 21.99 -21.51 -22.83
CA PRO A 543 23.29 -20.98 -22.43
C PRO A 543 23.14 -19.87 -21.38
N GLU A 544 24.19 -19.68 -20.58
CA GLU A 544 24.31 -18.51 -19.71
C GLU A 544 24.24 -17.21 -20.52
N PRO A 545 23.44 -16.23 -20.09
CA PRO A 545 23.29 -14.97 -20.79
C PRO A 545 24.59 -14.18 -20.77
N LYS A 546 24.95 -13.59 -21.92
CA LYS A 546 26.10 -12.70 -22.06
C LYS A 546 25.64 -11.34 -22.55
N HIS A 547 26.12 -10.31 -21.93
CA HIS A 547 25.83 -8.94 -22.38
C HIS A 547 27.09 -8.07 -22.38
N ASP A 548 27.17 -7.19 -23.37
CA ASP A 548 28.20 -6.17 -23.49
C ASP A 548 27.66 -4.85 -22.95
N GLY A 549 27.93 -4.53 -21.71
CA GLY A 549 27.47 -3.30 -21.11
C GLY A 549 26.93 -3.49 -19.71
N LYS A 550 26.52 -2.40 -19.08
CA LYS A 550 25.95 -2.44 -17.73
C LYS A 550 24.43 -2.51 -17.79
N ILE A 551 23.88 -3.44 -17.03
CA ILE A 551 22.45 -3.66 -16.89
C ILE A 551 21.97 -3.10 -15.56
N THR A 552 20.82 -2.43 -15.58
CA THR A 552 19.99 -2.17 -14.41
C THR A 552 18.61 -2.75 -14.65
N TYR A 553 17.96 -3.19 -13.59
CA TYR A 553 16.64 -3.82 -13.65
C TYR A 553 15.63 -3.07 -12.81
N HIS A 554 14.42 -2.87 -13.33
CA HIS A 554 13.28 -2.40 -12.58
C HIS A 554 12.43 -3.59 -12.17
N ASP A 555 12.28 -3.81 -10.87
CA ASP A 555 11.41 -4.87 -10.34
C ASP A 555 9.93 -4.47 -10.48
N PRO A 556 9.14 -5.13 -11.36
CA PRO A 556 7.71 -4.88 -11.44
C PRO A 556 7.05 -5.26 -10.12
N CYS A 557 6.17 -4.40 -9.60
CA CYS A 557 5.57 -4.62 -8.27
C CYS A 557 4.78 -5.93 -8.19
N TYR A 558 4.08 -6.32 -9.26
CA TYR A 558 3.31 -7.57 -9.31
C TYR A 558 4.17 -8.83 -9.42
N LEU A 559 5.38 -8.73 -9.96
CA LEU A 559 6.33 -9.84 -9.98
C LEU A 559 7.17 -9.90 -8.71
N GLY A 560 7.87 -8.80 -8.36
CA GLY A 560 8.84 -8.79 -7.27
C GLY A 560 8.21 -8.69 -5.89
N ARG A 561 7.41 -7.63 -5.61
CA ARG A 561 6.81 -7.43 -4.27
C ARG A 561 5.67 -8.39 -3.99
N ILE A 562 4.74 -8.51 -4.93
CA ILE A 562 3.50 -9.27 -4.79
C ILE A 562 3.76 -10.76 -5.06
N GLY A 563 4.40 -11.08 -6.18
CA GLY A 563 4.73 -12.46 -6.57
C GLY A 563 5.94 -13.03 -5.82
N GLY A 564 6.73 -12.19 -5.15
CA GLY A 564 7.94 -12.63 -4.43
C GLY A 564 9.11 -13.02 -5.32
N GLU A 565 8.97 -12.85 -6.65
CA GLU A 565 9.95 -13.29 -7.64
C GLU A 565 10.96 -12.17 -7.94
N LEU A 566 12.12 -12.24 -7.32
CA LEU A 566 13.18 -11.26 -7.46
C LEU A 566 14.41 -11.83 -8.16
N GLU A 567 14.65 -13.12 -8.00
CA GLU A 567 15.91 -13.76 -8.42
C GLU A 567 15.86 -14.21 -9.88
N ALA A 568 14.79 -14.90 -10.31
CA ALA A 568 14.71 -15.43 -11.66
C ALA A 568 14.80 -14.37 -12.76
N PRO A 569 14.20 -13.17 -12.66
CA PRO A 569 14.41 -12.12 -13.65
C PRO A 569 15.86 -11.66 -13.75
N ARG A 570 16.58 -11.60 -12.61
CA ARG A 570 17.99 -11.22 -12.56
C ARG A 570 18.88 -12.30 -13.16
N ALA A 571 18.63 -13.56 -12.82
CA ALA A 571 19.34 -14.70 -13.35
C ALA A 571 19.14 -14.82 -14.87
N ALA A 572 17.90 -14.69 -15.34
CA ALA A 572 17.57 -14.78 -16.77
C ALA A 572 18.32 -13.76 -17.64
N ILE A 573 18.76 -12.64 -17.09
CA ILE A 573 19.54 -11.60 -17.80
C ILE A 573 21.04 -11.64 -17.49
N GLY A 574 21.52 -12.61 -16.72
CA GLY A 574 22.94 -12.72 -16.33
C GLY A 574 23.39 -11.81 -15.21
N GLY A 575 22.43 -11.35 -14.39
CA GLY A 575 22.69 -10.47 -13.25
C GLY A 575 22.40 -8.99 -13.55
N VAL A 576 22.49 -8.18 -12.50
CA VAL A 576 22.31 -6.71 -12.54
C VAL A 576 23.61 -6.06 -12.07
N ASP A 577 24.20 -5.21 -12.90
CA ASP A 577 25.46 -4.51 -12.59
C ASP A 577 25.26 -3.31 -11.67
N VAL A 578 24.12 -2.64 -11.79
CA VAL A 578 23.79 -1.42 -11.03
C VAL A 578 22.36 -1.49 -10.57
N GLU A 579 22.16 -1.62 -9.28
CA GLU A 579 20.82 -1.53 -8.69
C GLU A 579 20.34 -0.07 -8.63
N THR A 580 19.05 0.13 -8.80
CA THR A 580 18.39 1.43 -8.57
C THR A 580 18.28 1.69 -7.07
N GLU A 581 18.10 2.95 -6.66
CA GLU A 581 17.89 3.30 -5.24
C GLU A 581 16.73 2.52 -4.62
N ASN A 582 15.62 2.40 -5.37
CA ASN A 582 14.45 1.63 -4.98
C ASN A 582 14.37 0.35 -5.83
N HIS A 583 14.84 -0.76 -5.30
CA HIS A 583 14.90 -2.05 -5.98
C HIS A 583 14.30 -3.19 -5.13
N GLY A 584 14.18 -4.36 -5.71
CA GLY A 584 13.64 -5.55 -5.05
C GLY A 584 12.21 -5.31 -4.53
N ARG A 585 11.91 -5.74 -3.32
CA ARG A 585 10.60 -5.48 -2.67
C ARG A 585 10.31 -4.00 -2.47
N GLY A 586 11.34 -3.17 -2.28
CA GLY A 586 11.25 -1.72 -2.16
C GLY A 586 11.10 -0.97 -3.48
N SER A 587 11.02 -1.67 -4.61
CA SER A 587 10.90 -1.07 -5.94
C SER A 587 9.76 -0.06 -6.04
N PHE A 588 10.03 1.07 -6.69
CA PHE A 588 9.02 2.11 -6.93
C PHE A 588 8.09 1.69 -8.07
N CYS A 589 6.76 1.79 -7.87
CA CYS A 589 5.78 1.40 -8.87
C CYS A 589 5.90 2.24 -10.15
N CYS A 590 5.72 1.59 -11.31
CA CYS A 590 5.74 2.27 -12.62
C CYS A 590 4.56 3.21 -12.86
N GLY A 591 3.49 3.10 -12.07
CA GLY A 591 2.29 3.91 -12.20
C GLY A 591 1.18 3.30 -13.06
N ALA A 592 1.42 2.18 -13.74
CA ALA A 592 0.44 1.57 -14.67
C ALA A 592 -0.58 0.64 -13.98
N GLY A 593 -0.25 0.10 -12.78
CA GLY A 593 -1.15 -0.78 -12.03
C GLY A 593 -2.44 -0.11 -11.56
N GLY A 594 -3.37 -0.90 -11.00
CA GLY A 594 -4.63 -0.37 -10.49
C GLY A 594 -5.53 0.24 -11.56
N ALA A 595 -5.47 -0.29 -12.79
CA ALA A 595 -6.15 0.22 -13.98
C ALA A 595 -5.69 1.63 -14.44
N GLN A 596 -4.65 2.22 -13.82
CA GLN A 596 -4.15 3.57 -14.17
C GLN A 596 -3.64 3.68 -15.62
N MET A 597 -3.26 2.56 -16.25
CA MET A 597 -2.84 2.54 -17.65
C MET A 597 -3.97 2.97 -18.60
N TRP A 598 -5.20 2.82 -18.17
CA TRP A 598 -6.43 3.05 -18.93
C TRP A 598 -7.18 4.31 -18.51
N MET A 599 -6.57 5.13 -17.65
CA MET A 599 -7.11 6.40 -17.17
C MET A 599 -6.31 7.57 -17.71
N GLU A 600 -6.95 8.75 -17.82
CA GLU A 600 -6.22 10.00 -18.06
C GLU A 600 -5.54 10.46 -16.78
N GLU A 601 -4.25 10.75 -16.84
CA GLU A 601 -3.49 11.16 -15.67
C GLU A 601 -3.55 12.68 -15.46
N HIS A 602 -4.37 13.14 -14.53
CA HIS A 602 -4.37 14.54 -14.11
C HIS A 602 -3.48 14.72 -12.87
N SER A 603 -2.48 15.59 -12.97
CA SER A 603 -1.71 16.05 -11.82
C SER A 603 -2.31 17.36 -11.32
N MET A 604 -2.87 17.34 -10.12
CA MET A 604 -3.43 18.54 -9.45
C MET A 604 -2.36 19.60 -9.12
N LYS A 605 -1.11 19.21 -9.08
CA LYS A 605 0.02 20.12 -8.90
C LYS A 605 0.90 19.99 -10.13
N ASP A 606 1.17 21.05 -10.81
CA ASP A 606 2.03 21.25 -12.02
C ASP A 606 3.35 20.42 -12.03
N THR A 607 3.40 19.33 -11.28
CA THR A 607 4.53 18.48 -10.98
C THR A 607 4.25 17.05 -11.37
N THR A 608 4.60 16.72 -12.57
CA THR A 608 5.00 15.36 -12.98
C THR A 608 3.97 14.23 -12.80
N VAL A 609 3.42 13.80 -13.91
CA VAL A 609 2.78 12.50 -14.15
C VAL A 609 3.54 11.37 -13.43
N SER A 610 2.85 10.43 -12.77
CA SER A 610 3.45 9.35 -11.97
C SER A 610 4.49 8.55 -12.74
N ILE A 611 4.25 8.28 -14.02
CA ILE A 611 5.19 7.58 -14.90
C ILE A 611 6.49 8.37 -15.08
N SER A 612 6.42 9.69 -15.30
CA SER A 612 7.63 10.51 -15.46
C SER A 612 8.36 10.75 -14.12
N PHE A 613 7.67 10.66 -12.99
CA PHE A 613 8.27 10.67 -11.66
C PHE A 613 9.02 9.36 -11.39
N ALA A 614 8.39 8.23 -11.69
CA ALA A 614 9.03 6.91 -11.61
C ALA A 614 10.28 6.85 -12.48
N GLN A 615 10.20 7.32 -13.73
CA GLN A 615 11.34 7.40 -14.66
C GLN A 615 12.51 8.22 -14.10
N ARG A 616 12.25 9.34 -13.41
CA ARG A 616 13.32 10.15 -12.81
C ARG A 616 14.01 9.41 -11.67
N ASN A 617 13.25 8.73 -10.83
CA ASN A 617 13.79 7.97 -9.72
C ASN A 617 14.61 6.74 -10.17
N TRP A 618 14.22 6.10 -11.28
CA TRP A 618 14.99 5.00 -11.85
C TRP A 618 16.27 5.43 -12.54
N LEU A 619 16.27 6.62 -13.15
CA LEU A 619 17.39 7.08 -13.98
C LEU A 619 18.41 7.93 -13.21
N GLN A 620 18.13 8.40 -12.00
CA GLN A 620 19.08 9.22 -11.23
C GLN A 620 20.42 8.53 -10.95
N PRO A 621 20.48 7.27 -10.50
CA PRO A 621 21.75 6.57 -10.28
C PRO A 621 22.50 6.31 -11.59
N VAL A 622 21.76 6.06 -12.68
CA VAL A 622 22.32 5.78 -14.00
C VAL A 622 22.91 7.01 -14.65
N GLN A 623 22.34 8.20 -14.42
CA GLN A 623 22.85 9.47 -14.95
C GLN A 623 24.20 9.88 -14.37
N THR A 624 24.55 9.45 -13.17
CA THR A 624 25.83 9.77 -12.53
C THR A 624 26.96 8.85 -12.97
N GLN A 625 26.68 7.69 -13.55
CA GLN A 625 27.69 6.68 -13.87
C GLN A 625 27.78 6.25 -15.35
N LEU A 626 26.75 6.44 -16.21
CA LEU A 626 26.77 5.88 -17.57
C LEU A 626 25.97 6.64 -18.64
N PRO A 627 26.59 6.91 -19.81
CA PRO A 627 25.92 7.48 -20.99
C PRO A 627 25.12 6.51 -21.85
N LEU A 628 25.22 5.19 -21.70
CA LEU A 628 24.78 4.21 -22.72
C LEU A 628 23.67 3.22 -22.32
N VAL A 629 23.40 3.00 -21.03
CA VAL A 629 22.47 1.95 -20.56
C VAL A 629 20.99 2.30 -20.76
N ALA A 630 20.71 3.52 -21.09
CA ALA A 630 19.35 4.02 -21.29
C ALA A 630 18.57 3.39 -22.48
N ARG A 631 19.16 2.49 -23.28
CA ARG A 631 18.49 2.04 -24.53
C ARG A 631 17.29 1.10 -24.30
N SER A 632 17.31 0.17 -23.39
CA SER A 632 16.21 -0.76 -23.23
C SER A 632 15.04 -0.19 -22.39
N VAL A 633 15.34 0.53 -21.31
CA VAL A 633 14.31 1.29 -20.54
C VAL A 633 13.83 2.48 -21.35
N LEU A 634 14.73 3.19 -22.06
CA LEU A 634 14.39 4.27 -22.99
C LEU A 634 13.54 3.79 -24.17
N LEU A 635 13.72 2.57 -24.68
CA LEU A 635 12.87 2.06 -25.75
C LEU A 635 11.42 1.85 -25.29
N TRP A 636 11.22 1.29 -24.08
CA TRP A 636 9.87 1.19 -23.50
C TRP A 636 9.23 2.57 -23.29
N LEU A 637 10.01 3.54 -22.83
CA LEU A 637 9.59 4.91 -22.62
C LEU A 637 9.36 5.71 -23.91
N GLN A 638 10.10 5.38 -24.99
CA GLN A 638 9.94 6.04 -26.30
C GLN A 638 8.63 5.69 -26.98
N MET A 639 8.03 4.55 -26.66
CA MET A 639 6.80 4.08 -27.29
C MET A 639 5.54 4.59 -26.58
N ALA A 640 5.60 4.72 -25.25
CA ALA A 640 4.47 5.24 -24.50
C ALA A 640 4.29 6.77 -24.68
N TYR A 641 5.39 7.53 -24.87
CA TYR A 641 5.31 8.98 -24.96
C TYR A 641 6.38 9.61 -25.88
N PRO A 642 6.20 9.61 -27.20
CA PRO A 642 7.18 10.15 -28.16
C PRO A 642 7.58 11.60 -27.93
N GLN A 643 6.67 12.43 -27.45
CA GLN A 643 6.90 13.87 -27.23
C GLN A 643 7.78 14.18 -26.01
N LEU A 644 7.72 13.37 -24.96
CA LEU A 644 8.55 13.53 -23.76
C LEU A 644 10.01 13.15 -24.03
N VAL A 645 10.24 12.16 -24.88
CA VAL A 645 11.58 11.70 -25.25
C VAL A 645 12.31 12.71 -26.14
N GLN A 646 11.61 13.42 -27.02
CA GLN A 646 12.24 14.51 -27.78
C GLN A 646 12.68 15.68 -26.88
N ARG A 647 11.90 16.03 -25.87
CA ARG A 647 12.27 17.03 -24.85
C ARG A 647 13.46 16.58 -24.01
N TRP A 648 13.61 15.29 -23.79
CA TRP A 648 14.66 14.70 -22.96
C TRP A 648 15.98 14.55 -23.73
N LYS A 649 15.95 14.10 -25.00
CA LYS A 649 17.13 14.05 -25.88
C LYS A 649 17.81 15.41 -25.99
N SER A 650 17.03 16.50 -25.99
CA SER A 650 17.58 17.86 -25.97
C SER A 650 18.24 18.27 -24.65
N LYS A 651 17.91 17.62 -23.51
CA LYS A 651 18.50 17.90 -22.19
C LYS A 651 19.75 17.07 -21.87
N ILE A 652 19.84 15.82 -22.36
CA ILE A 652 21.03 14.95 -22.15
C ILE A 652 22.23 15.41 -22.95
N SER A 653 22.03 15.87 -24.15
CA SER A 653 23.09 16.40 -25.02
C SER A 653 23.93 17.53 -24.38
N LEU A 654 23.42 18.17 -23.33
CA LEU A 654 24.04 19.32 -22.67
C LEU A 654 25.03 18.99 -21.54
N LYS A 655 25.07 17.74 -21.03
CA LYS A 655 25.91 17.39 -19.87
C LYS A 655 27.22 16.68 -20.21
N SER A 656 27.40 16.25 -21.45
CA SER A 656 28.57 15.45 -21.88
C SER A 656 29.72 16.24 -22.52
N PHE A 657 29.64 17.56 -22.56
CA PHE A 657 30.65 18.39 -23.23
C PHE A 657 31.47 19.23 -22.26
N GLY A 658 32.79 19.32 -22.49
CA GLY A 658 33.73 20.12 -21.70
C GLY A 658 33.47 21.63 -21.77
N ASN A 659 34.12 22.41 -20.89
CA ASN A 659 33.82 23.82 -20.63
C ASN A 659 33.71 24.76 -21.85
N LYS A 660 34.48 24.54 -22.93
CA LYS A 660 34.39 25.37 -24.17
C LYS A 660 33.11 25.11 -24.98
N SER A 661 32.68 23.83 -25.02
CA SER A 661 31.43 23.42 -25.66
C SER A 661 30.21 23.89 -24.88
N ARG A 662 30.35 23.97 -23.54
CA ARG A 662 29.30 24.47 -22.63
C ARG A 662 29.01 25.97 -22.87
N GLN A 663 30.03 26.78 -23.06
CA GLN A 663 29.86 28.21 -23.38
C GLN A 663 29.25 28.44 -24.77
N MET A 664 29.63 27.65 -25.77
CA MET A 664 29.07 27.71 -27.11
C MET A 664 27.58 27.31 -27.12
N MET A 665 27.22 26.27 -26.35
CA MET A 665 25.84 25.80 -26.19
C MET A 665 24.99 26.78 -25.40
N LEU A 666 25.52 27.45 -24.39
CA LEU A 666 24.83 28.52 -23.66
C LEU A 666 24.53 29.72 -24.58
N ARG A 667 25.47 30.08 -25.50
CA ARG A 667 25.23 31.12 -26.52
C ARG A 667 24.16 30.71 -27.52
N LEU A 668 24.17 29.48 -28.01
CA LEU A 668 23.15 28.91 -28.89
C LEU A 668 21.79 28.84 -28.20
N ARG A 669 21.74 28.52 -26.91
CA ARG A 669 20.51 28.53 -26.12
C ARG A 669 19.94 29.93 -25.92
N GLN A 670 20.81 30.93 -25.69
CA GLN A 670 20.37 32.34 -25.64
C GLN A 670 19.88 32.84 -26.98
N GLN A 671 20.51 32.43 -28.08
CA GLN A 671 20.03 32.75 -29.45
C GLN A 671 18.69 32.08 -29.75
N ARG A 672 18.51 30.82 -29.33
CA ARG A 672 17.26 30.08 -29.50
C ARG A 672 16.12 30.66 -28.67
N LEU A 673 16.36 31.02 -27.40
CA LEU A 673 15.39 31.72 -26.55
C LEU A 673 15.01 33.10 -27.13
N ARG A 674 15.97 33.83 -27.78
CA ARG A 674 15.66 35.04 -28.51
C ARG A 674 14.80 34.79 -29.75
N LEU A 675 15.05 33.71 -30.49
CA LEU A 675 14.25 33.32 -31.64
C LEU A 675 12.86 32.82 -31.25
N GLU A 676 12.74 32.10 -30.13
CA GLU A 676 11.45 31.65 -29.58
C GLU A 676 10.63 32.83 -29.02
N LEU A 677 11.27 33.81 -28.40
CA LEU A 677 10.64 35.07 -28.00
C LEU A 677 10.24 35.93 -29.21
N LEU A 678 11.07 36.02 -30.25
CA LEU A 678 10.75 36.69 -31.51
C LEU A 678 9.63 35.98 -32.28
N SER A 679 9.63 34.65 -32.30
CA SER A 679 8.56 33.80 -32.85
C SER A 679 7.24 34.01 -32.12
N SER A 680 7.27 34.02 -30.78
CA SER A 680 6.11 34.33 -29.95
C SER A 680 5.59 35.73 -30.14
N MET A 681 6.49 36.73 -30.26
CA MET A 681 6.11 38.13 -30.57
C MET A 681 5.57 38.31 -31.99
N LEU A 682 6.10 37.55 -32.97
CA LEU A 682 5.58 37.52 -34.34
C LEU A 682 4.24 36.76 -34.41
N GLN A 683 4.06 35.69 -33.69
CA GLN A 683 2.76 34.99 -33.56
C GLN A 683 1.71 35.90 -32.92
N HIS A 684 2.06 36.67 -31.88
CA HIS A 684 1.13 37.66 -31.32
C HIS A 684 0.80 38.84 -32.27
N LYS A 685 1.69 39.19 -33.20
CA LYS A 685 1.38 40.17 -34.24
C LYS A 685 0.59 39.58 -35.42
N CYS A 686 0.88 38.33 -35.82
CA CYS A 686 0.13 37.63 -36.87
C CYS A 686 -1.27 37.23 -36.43
N ILE A 687 -1.47 36.86 -35.15
CA ILE A 687 -2.79 36.48 -34.64
C ILE A 687 -3.78 37.65 -34.66
N ARG A 688 -3.33 38.88 -34.56
CA ARG A 688 -4.20 40.05 -34.73
C ARG A 688 -4.60 40.37 -36.17
N GLN A 689 -3.91 39.79 -37.18
CA GLN A 689 -4.23 40.01 -38.61
C GLN A 689 -4.86 38.79 -39.30
N LEU A 690 -4.84 37.59 -38.72
CA LEU A 690 -5.30 36.32 -39.33
C LEU A 690 -6.50 35.67 -38.65
N LEU A 691 -7.14 36.35 -37.72
CA LEU A 691 -8.28 35.82 -36.96
C LEU A 691 -9.59 35.56 -37.78
N PRO A 692 -9.76 35.88 -39.07
CA PRO A 692 -10.96 35.47 -39.79
C PRO A 692 -10.90 34.09 -40.48
N CYS A 693 -9.72 33.48 -40.70
CA CYS A 693 -9.66 32.27 -41.56
C CYS A 693 -9.56 30.91 -40.83
N HIS A 694 -9.06 30.84 -39.62
CA HIS A 694 -8.85 29.55 -38.95
C HIS A 694 -10.02 29.07 -38.09
N LEU A 695 -10.88 29.97 -37.65
CA LEU A 695 -12.08 29.61 -36.87
C LEU A 695 -13.19 28.94 -37.69
N HIS A 696 -13.11 28.96 -39.02
CA HIS A 696 -14.13 28.33 -39.87
C HIS A 696 -13.87 26.86 -40.16
N PHE A 697 -12.64 26.37 -40.00
CA PHE A 697 -12.30 24.99 -40.31
C PHE A 697 -12.49 24.04 -39.07
N GLN A 698 -12.18 24.53 -37.87
CA GLN A 698 -12.42 23.75 -36.65
C GLN A 698 -13.90 23.75 -36.23
N ARG A 699 -14.67 24.76 -36.54
CA ARG A 699 -16.12 24.78 -36.28
C ARG A 699 -16.92 23.81 -37.15
N ARG A 700 -16.44 23.47 -38.36
CA ARG A 700 -17.14 22.49 -39.22
C ARG A 700 -16.96 21.06 -38.73
N SER A 701 -15.79 20.68 -38.32
CA SER A 701 -15.56 19.31 -37.79
C SER A 701 -16.28 19.07 -36.45
N TRP A 702 -16.37 20.09 -35.61
CA TRP A 702 -17.07 20.00 -34.30
C TRP A 702 -18.60 19.99 -34.46
N LEU A 703 -19.15 20.74 -35.43
CA LEU A 703 -20.59 20.74 -35.71
C LEU A 703 -21.05 19.46 -36.42
N GLU A 704 -20.22 18.81 -37.21
CA GLU A 704 -20.57 17.53 -37.85
C GLU A 704 -20.56 16.37 -36.87
N SER A 705 -19.66 16.34 -35.89
CA SER A 705 -19.64 15.32 -34.82
C SER A 705 -20.84 15.48 -33.87
N HIS A 706 -21.24 16.70 -33.50
CA HIS A 706 -22.42 16.96 -32.67
C HIS A 706 -23.75 16.69 -33.39
N GLN A 707 -23.83 16.89 -34.70
CA GLN A 707 -25.03 16.53 -35.47
C GLN A 707 -25.20 15.02 -35.62
N TRP A 708 -24.09 14.25 -35.62
CA TRP A 708 -24.13 12.80 -35.66
C TRP A 708 -24.61 12.22 -34.32
N TYR A 709 -24.12 12.76 -33.21
CA TYR A 709 -24.51 12.37 -31.86
C TYR A 709 -26.00 12.64 -31.56
N ASN A 710 -26.49 13.82 -31.93
CA ASN A 710 -27.91 14.18 -31.73
C ASN A 710 -28.86 13.39 -32.64
N ARG A 711 -28.43 12.90 -33.79
CA ARG A 711 -29.26 12.01 -34.65
C ARG A 711 -29.36 10.59 -34.09
N ARG A 712 -28.42 10.15 -33.29
CA ARG A 712 -28.51 8.84 -32.62
C ARG A 712 -29.44 8.87 -31.40
N LEU A 713 -29.39 9.92 -30.61
CA LEU A 713 -30.29 10.12 -29.46
C LEU A 713 -31.77 10.26 -29.88
N SER A 714 -32.07 10.93 -30.98
CA SER A 714 -33.45 11.07 -31.46
C SER A 714 -34.03 9.77 -32.03
N ARG A 715 -33.22 8.77 -32.40
CA ARG A 715 -33.69 7.45 -32.83
C ARG A 715 -33.96 6.49 -31.66
N HIS A 716 -33.35 6.71 -30.50
CA HIS A 716 -33.63 5.89 -29.33
C HIS A 716 -34.87 6.33 -28.55
N THR A 717 -35.23 7.61 -28.57
CA THR A 717 -36.43 8.11 -27.90
C THR A 717 -37.73 7.79 -28.66
N SER A 718 -37.69 7.52 -29.97
CA SER A 718 -38.87 7.14 -30.75
C SER A 718 -39.28 5.67 -30.63
N ARG A 719 -38.50 4.80 -30.03
CA ARG A 719 -38.82 3.36 -29.86
C ARG A 719 -39.52 3.00 -28.54
N LYS A 720 -39.62 3.93 -27.59
CA LYS A 720 -40.26 3.68 -26.28
C LYS A 720 -41.77 3.98 -26.24
N HIS A 721 -42.39 4.44 -27.33
CA HIS A 721 -43.84 4.77 -27.36
C HIS A 721 -44.72 3.82 -28.19
N LEU A 722 -44.21 2.64 -28.62
CA LEU A 722 -44.98 1.70 -29.44
C LEU A 722 -45.20 0.32 -28.80
N LEU A 723 -45.15 0.25 -27.45
CA LEU A 723 -45.54 -0.99 -26.71
C LEU A 723 -46.47 -0.63 -25.53
N ARG A 724 -47.55 0.08 -25.82
CA ARG A 724 -48.81 0.12 -25.03
C ARG A 724 -49.99 0.35 -25.98
N LEU A 725 -50.41 -0.71 -26.60
CA LEU A 725 -51.79 -1.00 -26.99
C LEU A 725 -51.87 -2.50 -27.14
#